data_c2fdfb354969c2ef77c590cd45e51caa
#
_entry.id   c2fdfb354969c2ef77c590cd45e51caa
#
_cell.length_a   1.000
_cell.length_b   1.000
_cell.length_c   1.000
_cell.angle_alpha   90.00
_cell.angle_beta   90.00
_cell.angle_gamma   90.00
#
_symmetry.space_group_name_H-M   'P 1'
#
loop_
_entity.id
_entity.type
_entity.pdbx_description
1 polymer ?
#
loop_
_entity_poly.entity_id
_entity_poly.type
_entity_poly.pdbx_seq_one_letter_code
_entity_poly.pdbx_strand_id
1 'polypeptide(L)'
;MILRDLYTTLLRGNLDDVFEEENLRLINERTSVLLNKQNWTVQDIDDADTILRISNILYNNTDLAVLPLEDGVYDLLLEAYKVYNPNFQVGSDVVHFKLQGKGKATNNESYIEAIISYPKETNDTLYRDTFIEVPTNRWQPPLDSAHVTVSDRGRDTAHKYPQLVGTLDKCKFVLESDAKKAFADRDPKVKIFERDFLAKHLMMGLINYQNPFEMVAEIKYDGLSIEAEVNNKVVSARTRGDLDADLATDLTDVLYGYRFPNELSDSEIIGIKFEAIITKEDLVRFQNATGKTYKNMRTAIAGIIGSANARDYIDFITLVPLATYIDFNSRIEELEFMNRYFATKEPNRYRIIQGHYSNVLFQVNKFVQDADWFRQYMPFAYDGVVVSYTDKNIIQALGRENHVNKYSMAIKFNAMVRSTRFRGYQYTVGKNGVITPMIMFDPVEFNGTVHNLASGHSYERFKALSLRYNDIIDVTYVNDVMPYVTRHDCVENDNNPRPMENFIDFCPACGTLLVESYSGKSVACPNPKCIGRGIARMADMLKKINFRDFSEATVKDLGITSFTDLLSITPDRLAILGDVNSKKFMERVNELKTKEIYDYNIIGALGFTDIAIKTWKIILHALKIEEVLNLPDSELQSKLMKLKGIGKVAVETILNERAVFTEDLITIIKMNNVVRTYNLVDNRKKIVITGFRDDTLAEKMAPLGYFVTDTSVTRDTNILLIPHAGFSSSKVEKALKYGIQIEALPDFRARFKL
;
A
#
# COMPACT_ATOMS: atom_id res chain seq x y z
N MET A 1 -33.17 -18.95 33.31
CA MET A 1 -34.10 -17.96 32.74
C MET A 1 -34.54 -18.47 31.36
N ILE A 2 -35.78 -18.27 30.93
CA ILE A 2 -36.22 -18.66 29.57
C ILE A 2 -35.72 -17.60 28.61
N LEU A 3 -35.32 -17.95 27.37
CA LEU A 3 -34.81 -17.03 26.37
C LEU A 3 -35.71 -15.78 26.18
N ARG A 4 -37.02 -15.96 26.24
CA ARG A 4 -38.00 -14.86 26.13
C ARG A 4 -37.98 -13.90 27.32
N ASP A 5 -37.66 -14.37 28.53
CA ASP A 5 -37.48 -13.53 29.71
C ASP A 5 -36.20 -12.71 29.56
N LEU A 6 -35.13 -13.32 29.05
CA LEU A 6 -33.86 -12.68 28.77
C LEU A 6 -34.03 -11.52 27.74
N TYR A 7 -34.79 -11.78 26.65
CA TYR A 7 -35.13 -10.74 25.66
C TYR A 7 -35.96 -9.61 26.29
N THR A 8 -36.94 -9.95 27.13
CA THR A 8 -37.77 -8.93 27.82
C THR A 8 -36.93 -8.08 28.79
N THR A 9 -35.97 -8.68 29.46
CA THR A 9 -35.06 -7.99 30.38
C THR A 9 -34.11 -7.06 29.61
N LEU A 10 -33.63 -7.50 28.46
CA LEU A 10 -32.81 -6.69 27.54
C LEU A 10 -33.60 -5.47 27.02
N LEU A 11 -34.87 -5.65 26.63
CA LEU A 11 -35.75 -4.55 26.21
C LEU A 11 -36.00 -3.52 27.31
N ARG A 12 -35.82 -3.87 28.58
CA ARG A 12 -35.89 -2.96 29.73
C ARG A 12 -34.56 -2.24 30.01
N GLY A 13 -33.55 -2.47 29.21
CA GLY A 13 -32.23 -1.81 29.30
C GLY A 13 -31.26 -2.44 30.28
N ASN A 14 -31.52 -3.65 30.77
CA ASN A 14 -30.61 -4.39 31.65
C ASN A 14 -29.75 -5.36 30.83
N LEU A 15 -28.46 -4.98 30.64
CA LEU A 15 -27.49 -5.75 29.89
C LEU A 15 -26.78 -6.80 30.75
N ASP A 16 -26.63 -6.54 32.05
CA ASP A 16 -25.81 -7.36 32.94
C ASP A 16 -26.33 -8.80 33.00
N ASP A 17 -27.65 -8.98 32.98
CA ASP A 17 -28.30 -10.30 32.99
C ASP A 17 -28.02 -11.12 31.72
N VAL A 18 -27.80 -10.48 30.55
CA VAL A 18 -27.50 -11.18 29.29
C VAL A 18 -26.07 -11.71 29.28
N PHE A 19 -25.14 -10.96 29.89
CA PHE A 19 -23.72 -11.33 29.97
C PHE A 19 -23.38 -12.25 31.14
N GLU A 20 -24.35 -12.68 31.94
CA GLU A 20 -24.11 -13.76 32.88
C GLU A 20 -23.73 -15.05 32.13
N GLU A 21 -22.67 -15.70 32.58
CA GLU A 21 -22.08 -16.91 31.95
C GLU A 21 -23.13 -17.99 31.68
N GLU A 22 -24.08 -18.18 32.58
CA GLU A 22 -25.17 -19.13 32.45
C GLU A 22 -26.13 -18.79 31.30
N ASN A 23 -26.39 -17.50 31.06
CA ASN A 23 -27.29 -17.04 30.00
C ASN A 23 -26.63 -17.08 28.63
N LEU A 24 -25.37 -16.72 28.55
CA LEU A 24 -24.58 -16.89 27.32
C LEU A 24 -24.46 -18.36 26.93
N ARG A 25 -24.24 -19.23 27.92
CA ARG A 25 -24.21 -20.68 27.71
C ARG A 25 -25.56 -21.20 27.20
N LEU A 26 -26.68 -20.73 27.76
CA LEU A 26 -28.03 -21.11 27.33
C LEU A 26 -28.27 -20.73 25.85
N ILE A 27 -27.88 -19.52 25.45
CA ILE A 27 -28.00 -19.04 24.05
C ILE A 27 -27.19 -19.94 23.11
N ASN A 28 -25.94 -20.22 23.44
CA ASN A 28 -25.05 -21.04 22.61
C ASN A 28 -25.48 -22.50 22.52
N GLU A 29 -25.84 -23.11 23.62
CA GLU A 29 -26.34 -24.50 23.66
C GLU A 29 -27.64 -24.61 22.80
N ARG A 30 -28.57 -23.66 22.98
CA ARG A 30 -29.83 -23.69 22.22
C ARG A 30 -29.59 -23.45 20.72
N THR A 31 -28.70 -22.55 20.35
CA THR A 31 -28.29 -22.31 18.96
C THR A 31 -27.70 -23.57 18.32
N SER A 32 -26.82 -24.26 19.05
CA SER A 32 -26.24 -25.51 18.57
C SER A 32 -27.31 -26.60 18.35
N VAL A 33 -28.29 -26.70 19.22
CA VAL A 33 -29.42 -27.63 19.04
C VAL A 33 -30.24 -27.29 17.81
N LEU A 34 -30.52 -26.00 17.56
CA LEU A 34 -31.28 -25.53 16.41
C LEU A 34 -30.56 -25.83 15.09
N LEU A 35 -29.27 -25.52 15.00
CA LEU A 35 -28.47 -25.76 13.80
C LEU A 35 -28.29 -27.23 13.43
N ASN A 36 -28.36 -28.13 14.40
CA ASN A 36 -28.25 -29.57 14.17
C ASN A 36 -29.62 -30.25 13.88
N LYS A 37 -30.73 -29.50 13.86
CA LYS A 37 -32.09 -30.04 13.71
C LYS A 37 -32.57 -29.83 12.29
N GLN A 38 -33.02 -30.91 11.63
CA GLN A 38 -33.50 -30.84 10.23
C GLN A 38 -34.89 -30.18 10.07
N ASN A 39 -35.76 -30.32 11.09
CA ASN A 39 -37.11 -29.71 11.06
C ASN A 39 -37.39 -29.02 12.39
N TRP A 40 -37.76 -27.76 12.33
CA TRP A 40 -38.03 -26.95 13.52
C TRP A 40 -39.51 -27.00 13.91
N THR A 41 -39.75 -27.10 15.19
CA THR A 41 -41.08 -26.92 15.79
C THR A 41 -41.39 -25.43 15.93
N VAL A 42 -42.63 -25.10 16.29
CA VAL A 42 -43.04 -23.70 16.57
C VAL A 42 -42.15 -23.08 17.68
N GLN A 43 -41.79 -23.87 18.70
CA GLN A 43 -40.91 -23.43 19.77
C GLN A 43 -39.48 -23.20 19.28
N ASP A 44 -38.95 -24.02 18.37
CA ASP A 44 -37.64 -23.84 17.76
C ASP A 44 -37.58 -22.54 16.94
N ILE A 45 -38.64 -22.20 16.23
CA ILE A 45 -38.76 -20.98 15.45
C ILE A 45 -38.81 -19.75 16.38
N ASP A 46 -39.58 -19.81 17.48
CA ASP A 46 -39.68 -18.73 18.49
C ASP A 46 -38.33 -18.53 19.22
N ASP A 47 -37.61 -19.59 19.55
CA ASP A 47 -36.29 -19.53 20.17
C ASP A 47 -35.24 -18.93 19.21
N ALA A 48 -35.27 -19.32 17.93
CA ALA A 48 -34.38 -18.78 16.91
C ALA A 48 -34.61 -17.27 16.70
N ASP A 49 -35.88 -16.85 16.58
CA ASP A 49 -36.28 -15.44 16.48
C ASP A 49 -35.77 -14.65 17.68
N THR A 50 -35.97 -15.18 18.88
CA THR A 50 -35.53 -14.54 20.13
C THR A 50 -34.03 -14.39 20.21
N ILE A 51 -33.25 -15.41 19.85
CA ILE A 51 -31.79 -15.39 19.85
C ILE A 51 -31.26 -14.38 18.83
N LEU A 52 -31.80 -14.36 17.63
CA LEU A 52 -31.43 -13.40 16.57
C LEU A 52 -31.72 -11.96 16.96
N ARG A 53 -32.83 -11.68 17.63
CA ARG A 53 -33.19 -10.36 18.14
C ARG A 53 -32.28 -9.90 19.28
N ILE A 54 -31.99 -10.77 20.25
CA ILE A 54 -31.01 -10.48 21.32
C ILE A 54 -29.67 -10.11 20.69
N SER A 55 -29.17 -10.91 19.77
CA SER A 55 -27.88 -10.69 19.11
C SER A 55 -27.88 -9.36 18.34
N ASN A 56 -28.97 -9.04 17.60
CA ASN A 56 -29.12 -7.79 16.87
C ASN A 56 -29.13 -6.55 17.78
N ILE A 57 -29.84 -6.59 18.90
CA ILE A 57 -29.88 -5.49 19.86
C ILE A 57 -28.50 -5.26 20.46
N LEU A 58 -27.81 -6.30 20.84
CA LEU A 58 -26.47 -6.19 21.44
C LEU A 58 -25.45 -5.67 20.42
N TYR A 59 -25.48 -6.17 19.17
CA TYR A 59 -24.61 -5.71 18.11
C TYR A 59 -24.73 -4.19 17.84
N ASN A 60 -25.96 -3.66 17.88
CA ASN A 60 -26.20 -2.26 17.54
C ASN A 60 -26.11 -1.28 18.72
N ASN A 61 -26.06 -1.77 19.95
CA ASN A 61 -26.16 -0.92 21.16
C ASN A 61 -25.01 -1.07 22.14
N THR A 62 -23.99 -1.87 21.86
CA THR A 62 -22.85 -2.05 22.75
C THR A 62 -21.56 -1.63 22.05
N ASP A 63 -20.77 -0.80 22.72
CA ASP A 63 -19.36 -0.58 22.40
C ASP A 63 -18.50 -1.82 22.79
N LEU A 64 -19.13 -2.86 23.29
CA LEU A 64 -18.48 -4.09 23.73
C LEU A 64 -18.33 -5.04 22.55
N ALA A 65 -17.10 -5.54 22.37
CA ALA A 65 -16.73 -6.50 21.34
C ALA A 65 -17.28 -7.93 21.58
N VAL A 66 -18.37 -8.07 22.32
CA VAL A 66 -18.92 -9.37 22.71
C VAL A 66 -20.34 -9.52 22.25
N LEU A 67 -20.50 -10.43 21.31
CA LEU A 67 -21.81 -10.89 20.86
C LEU A 67 -22.15 -12.22 21.56
N PRO A 68 -23.40 -12.46 21.89
CA PRO A 68 -23.83 -13.74 22.46
C PRO A 68 -23.67 -14.90 21.47
N LEU A 69 -23.61 -14.61 20.17
CA LEU A 69 -23.27 -15.54 19.10
C LEU A 69 -22.10 -14.98 18.27
N GLU A 70 -21.23 -15.86 17.83
CA GLU A 70 -20.24 -15.56 16.83
C GLU A 70 -20.91 -15.23 15.48
N ASP A 71 -20.35 -14.30 14.70
CA ASP A 71 -20.96 -13.84 13.44
C ASP A 71 -21.28 -15.00 12.49
N GLY A 72 -20.37 -15.96 12.35
CA GLY A 72 -20.62 -17.13 11.49
C GLY A 72 -21.74 -18.05 12.01
N VAL A 73 -21.89 -18.16 13.33
CA VAL A 73 -22.98 -18.90 13.97
C VAL A 73 -24.29 -18.13 13.84
N TYR A 74 -24.24 -16.81 14.00
CA TYR A 74 -25.38 -15.92 13.76
C TYR A 74 -25.89 -16.04 12.33
N ASP A 75 -25.01 -15.99 11.34
CA ASP A 75 -25.38 -16.10 9.93
C ASP A 75 -26.00 -17.45 9.58
N LEU A 76 -25.43 -18.55 10.11
CA LEU A 76 -25.98 -19.89 9.94
C LEU A 76 -27.38 -20.02 10.56
N LEU A 77 -27.58 -19.46 11.77
CA LEU A 77 -28.89 -19.46 12.43
C LEU A 77 -29.90 -18.60 11.64
N LEU A 78 -29.45 -17.44 11.12
CA LEU A 78 -30.27 -16.55 10.30
C LEU A 78 -30.69 -17.22 8.99
N GLU A 79 -29.78 -17.91 8.30
CA GLU A 79 -30.12 -18.66 7.07
C GLU A 79 -31.11 -19.79 7.36
N ALA A 80 -30.87 -20.54 8.41
CA ALA A 80 -31.80 -21.60 8.83
C ALA A 80 -33.18 -21.05 9.22
N TYR A 81 -33.21 -19.90 9.92
CA TYR A 81 -34.46 -19.25 10.34
C TYR A 81 -35.23 -18.65 9.15
N LYS A 82 -34.57 -18.12 8.13
CA LYS A 82 -35.19 -17.57 6.93
C LYS A 82 -36.01 -18.61 6.13
N VAL A 83 -35.73 -19.90 6.28
CA VAL A 83 -36.53 -20.97 5.69
C VAL A 83 -37.96 -20.95 6.26
N TYR A 84 -38.10 -20.57 7.54
CA TYR A 84 -39.40 -20.51 8.24
C TYR A 84 -39.98 -19.09 8.29
N ASN A 85 -39.16 -18.06 8.21
CA ASN A 85 -39.58 -16.66 8.16
C ASN A 85 -38.82 -15.88 7.08
N PRO A 86 -39.16 -15.99 5.80
CA PRO A 86 -38.47 -15.36 4.67
C PRO A 86 -38.41 -13.82 4.73
N ASN A 87 -39.34 -13.21 5.45
CA ASN A 87 -39.45 -11.75 5.57
C ASN A 87 -38.71 -11.16 6.76
N PHE A 88 -37.96 -11.96 7.51
CA PHE A 88 -37.18 -11.46 8.62
C PHE A 88 -36.05 -10.52 8.13
N GLN A 89 -36.13 -9.27 8.57
CA GLN A 89 -35.14 -8.24 8.22
C GLN A 89 -34.15 -8.03 9.36
N VAL A 90 -32.87 -8.19 9.06
CA VAL A 90 -31.77 -7.85 9.97
C VAL A 90 -31.73 -6.34 10.14
N GLY A 91 -31.78 -5.86 11.38
CA GLY A 91 -31.64 -4.41 11.67
C GLY A 91 -32.94 -3.60 11.61
N SER A 92 -34.13 -4.23 11.37
CA SER A 92 -35.40 -3.51 11.34
C SER A 92 -35.88 -3.01 12.71
N ASP A 93 -35.36 -3.58 13.80
CA ASP A 93 -35.73 -3.26 15.18
C ASP A 93 -34.58 -2.57 15.92
N VAL A 94 -33.95 -1.59 15.30
CA VAL A 94 -32.91 -0.77 15.98
C VAL A 94 -33.59 0.12 17.02
N VAL A 95 -33.78 -0.43 18.21
CA VAL A 95 -34.14 0.37 19.38
C VAL A 95 -32.84 0.94 19.94
N HIS A 96 -32.56 2.21 19.69
CA HIS A 96 -31.47 2.92 20.33
C HIS A 96 -31.78 3.11 21.81
N PHE A 97 -31.30 2.22 22.65
CA PHE A 97 -31.35 2.40 24.09
C PHE A 97 -30.20 3.32 24.52
N LYS A 98 -30.51 4.36 25.32
CA LYS A 98 -29.51 4.93 26.24
C LYS A 98 -29.29 3.89 27.34
N LEU A 99 -28.28 3.06 27.15
CA LEU A 99 -27.89 2.07 28.13
C LEU A 99 -27.35 2.78 29.37
N GLN A 100 -28.11 2.78 30.44
CA GLN A 100 -27.66 3.19 31.77
C GLN A 100 -27.08 1.92 32.45
N GLY A 101 -25.94 1.48 32.00
CA GLY A 101 -25.15 0.48 32.67
C GLY A 101 -23.88 1.13 33.21
N LYS A 102 -23.63 1.02 34.50
CA LYS A 102 -22.31 1.22 35.05
C LYS A 102 -21.46 0.00 34.64
N GLY A 103 -21.03 -0.03 33.38
CA GLY A 103 -20.03 -0.96 32.93
C GLY A 103 -18.75 -0.71 33.74
N LYS A 104 -18.54 -1.43 34.82
CA LYS A 104 -17.21 -1.65 35.33
C LYS A 104 -16.47 -2.33 34.17
N ALA A 105 -15.46 -1.67 33.65
CA ALA A 105 -14.44 -2.30 32.83
C ALA A 105 -13.89 -3.48 33.66
N THR A 106 -14.46 -4.66 33.47
CA THR A 106 -13.84 -5.91 33.84
C THR A 106 -12.64 -6.05 32.93
N ASN A 107 -11.49 -6.30 33.51
CA ASN A 107 -10.21 -6.45 32.86
C ASN A 107 -10.35 -7.12 31.49
N ASN A 108 -10.10 -6.38 30.43
CA ASN A 108 -10.11 -6.88 29.04
C ASN A 108 -9.16 -8.07 28.83
N GLU A 109 -8.18 -8.28 29.70
CA GLU A 109 -7.21 -9.39 29.63
C GLU A 109 -7.84 -10.77 29.82
N SER A 110 -8.71 -10.94 30.80
CA SER A 110 -9.37 -12.25 31.04
C SER A 110 -10.38 -12.59 29.93
N TYR A 111 -10.87 -11.62 29.21
CA TYR A 111 -11.86 -11.79 28.16
C TYR A 111 -11.24 -12.10 26.80
N ILE A 112 -10.11 -11.50 26.49
CA ILE A 112 -9.27 -11.86 25.33
C ILE A 112 -8.75 -13.30 25.49
N GLU A 113 -8.39 -13.72 26.71
CA GLU A 113 -8.05 -15.12 27.01
C GLU A 113 -9.23 -16.08 26.82
N ALA A 114 -10.46 -15.67 27.12
CA ALA A 114 -11.65 -16.51 26.92
C ALA A 114 -12.05 -16.66 25.45
N ILE A 115 -11.81 -15.64 24.61
CA ILE A 115 -12.03 -15.71 23.16
C ILE A 115 -10.90 -16.48 22.45
N ILE A 116 -9.69 -16.46 23.01
CA ILE A 116 -8.53 -17.19 22.51
C ILE A 116 -8.50 -18.64 23.04
N SER A 117 -9.14 -18.93 24.19
CA SER A 117 -9.31 -20.28 24.71
C SER A 117 -10.53 -20.97 24.07
N TYR A 118 -10.31 -21.70 22.99
CA TYR A 118 -11.25 -22.71 22.52
C TYR A 118 -11.65 -23.67 23.68
N PRO A 119 -12.89 -24.19 23.67
CA PRO A 119 -13.31 -25.14 24.69
C PRO A 119 -12.32 -26.30 24.80
N LYS A 120 -11.99 -26.66 26.03
CA LYS A 120 -10.96 -27.62 26.39
C LYS A 120 -11.17 -29.08 25.89
N GLU A 121 -12.15 -29.32 25.03
CA GLU A 121 -12.55 -30.68 24.62
C GLU A 121 -12.28 -31.04 23.16
N THR A 122 -11.73 -30.14 22.36
CA THR A 122 -11.16 -30.52 21.06
C THR A 122 -9.67 -30.77 21.22
N ASN A 123 -9.21 -31.97 20.83
CA ASN A 123 -7.79 -32.39 20.85
C ASN A 123 -6.91 -31.56 19.87
N ASP A 124 -7.18 -30.28 19.71
CA ASP A 124 -6.41 -29.37 18.88
C ASP A 124 -5.39 -28.63 19.74
N THR A 125 -4.30 -29.36 20.07
CA THR A 125 -3.09 -28.85 20.71
C THR A 125 -2.37 -27.72 19.90
N LEU A 126 -2.88 -27.38 18.72
CA LEU A 126 -2.22 -26.50 17.75
C LEU A 126 -2.26 -25.01 18.11
N TYR A 127 -3.15 -24.56 19.01
CA TYR A 127 -3.22 -23.14 19.39
C TYR A 127 -2.42 -22.79 20.64
N ARG A 128 -2.01 -23.76 21.45
CA ARG A 128 -1.36 -23.51 22.75
C ARG A 128 0.11 -23.13 22.65
N ASP A 129 0.80 -23.53 21.60
CA ASP A 129 2.27 -23.45 21.54
C ASP A 129 2.82 -22.23 20.77
N THR A 130 1.95 -21.40 20.21
CA THR A 130 2.39 -20.27 19.37
C THR A 130 2.40 -18.90 20.05
N PHE A 131 1.96 -18.79 21.29
CA PHE A 131 2.02 -17.54 22.04
C PHE A 131 3.15 -17.60 23.07
N ILE A 132 4.31 -17.08 22.72
CA ILE A 132 5.39 -16.83 23.64
C ILE A 132 5.03 -15.57 24.44
N GLU A 133 4.98 -15.66 25.77
CA GLU A 133 4.92 -14.46 26.61
C GLU A 133 6.17 -13.62 26.36
N VAL A 134 5.98 -12.47 25.74
CA VAL A 134 7.06 -11.53 25.47
C VAL A 134 7.17 -10.57 26.64
N PRO A 135 8.34 -10.46 27.29
CA PRO A 135 8.53 -9.49 28.35
C PRO A 135 8.27 -8.06 27.86
N THR A 136 7.46 -7.31 28.56
CA THR A 136 7.15 -5.91 28.26
C THR A 136 8.30 -4.99 28.70
N ASN A 137 9.44 -5.05 28.04
CA ASN A 137 10.49 -4.07 28.24
C ASN A 137 10.18 -2.82 27.43
N ARG A 138 9.85 -1.74 28.12
CA ARG A 138 9.60 -0.43 27.50
C ARG A 138 10.94 0.21 27.12
N TRP A 139 10.97 0.79 25.91
CA TRP A 139 12.05 1.66 25.50
C TRP A 139 12.17 2.87 26.46
N GLN A 140 13.37 3.16 26.92
CA GLN A 140 13.68 4.38 27.65
C GLN A 140 14.63 5.24 26.80
N PRO A 141 14.28 6.51 26.52
CA PRO A 141 15.20 7.37 25.78
C PRO A 141 16.51 7.56 26.55
N PRO A 142 17.66 7.60 25.87
CA PRO A 142 18.90 7.97 26.50
C PRO A 142 18.81 9.36 27.09
N LEU A 143 19.27 9.55 28.32
CA LEU A 143 19.22 10.81 29.07
C LEU A 143 20.00 11.98 28.44
N ASP A 144 20.88 11.73 27.46
CA ASP A 144 21.77 12.72 26.84
C ASP A 144 21.57 12.86 25.33
N SER A 145 20.33 12.98 24.85
CA SER A 145 20.12 13.20 23.42
C SER A 145 20.07 14.68 23.08
N ALA A 146 21.14 15.20 22.50
CA ALA A 146 21.08 16.46 21.77
C ALA A 146 19.95 16.37 20.72
N HIS A 147 19.10 17.38 20.66
CA HIS A 147 18.06 17.51 19.66
C HIS A 147 18.70 17.58 18.26
N VAL A 148 18.74 16.46 17.56
CA VAL A 148 19.09 16.44 16.16
C VAL A 148 17.86 16.92 15.38
N THR A 149 18.00 18.05 14.73
CA THR A 149 16.95 18.60 13.87
C THR A 149 16.71 17.69 12.68
N VAL A 150 15.46 17.32 12.46
CA VAL A 150 14.96 16.36 11.46
C VAL A 150 15.07 16.87 10.00
N SER A 151 15.73 17.99 9.78
CA SER A 151 15.83 18.64 8.46
C SER A 151 16.52 17.82 7.37
N ASP A 152 17.30 16.78 7.74
CA ASP A 152 18.17 16.03 6.82
C ASP A 152 17.76 14.57 6.60
N ARG A 153 16.54 14.17 6.94
CA ARG A 153 16.05 12.83 6.60
C ARG A 153 15.74 12.74 5.10
N GLY A 154 16.80 12.64 4.30
CA GLY A 154 16.73 12.34 2.88
C GLY A 154 16.39 10.85 2.63
N ARG A 155 15.88 10.54 1.43
CA ARG A 155 15.78 9.16 0.93
C ARG A 155 17.09 8.76 0.27
N ASP A 156 18.18 8.68 1.03
CA ASP A 156 19.52 8.62 0.43
C ASP A 156 20.30 7.33 0.78
N THR A 157 19.68 6.41 1.53
CA THR A 157 20.39 5.21 1.98
C THR A 157 20.03 4.01 1.11
N ALA A 158 21.03 3.44 0.44
CA ALA A 158 20.89 2.18 -0.27
C ALA A 158 20.58 1.02 0.69
N HIS A 159 19.82 0.03 0.22
CA HIS A 159 19.54 -1.17 1.00
C HIS A 159 20.81 -1.99 1.19
N LYS A 160 21.19 -2.21 2.44
CA LYS A 160 22.41 -2.91 2.81
C LYS A 160 22.29 -4.42 2.65
N TYR A 161 21.08 -4.95 2.80
CA TYR A 161 20.75 -6.36 2.72
C TYR A 161 19.62 -6.59 1.71
N PRO A 162 19.92 -6.66 0.39
CA PRO A 162 18.89 -6.81 -0.65
C PRO A 162 17.97 -8.02 -0.46
N GLN A 163 18.46 -9.11 0.16
CA GLN A 163 17.67 -10.30 0.44
C GLN A 163 16.56 -10.08 1.47
N LEU A 164 16.69 -9.11 2.38
CA LEU A 164 15.66 -8.77 3.35
C LEU A 164 14.58 -7.85 2.75
N VAL A 165 14.90 -7.21 1.64
CA VAL A 165 14.04 -6.23 0.96
C VAL A 165 12.97 -6.90 0.10
N GLY A 166 13.04 -8.23 -0.10
CA GLY A 166 12.14 -8.97 -0.98
C GLY A 166 10.67 -8.64 -0.81
N THR A 167 9.99 -8.57 -1.95
CA THR A 167 8.52 -8.47 -2.01
C THR A 167 7.93 -9.88 -2.02
N LEU A 168 6.63 -9.96 -1.71
CA LEU A 168 5.87 -11.20 -1.78
C LEU A 168 5.01 -11.19 -3.04
N ASP A 169 4.97 -12.31 -3.76
CA ASP A 169 3.91 -12.56 -4.72
C ASP A 169 2.58 -12.59 -3.98
N LYS A 170 1.51 -12.15 -4.64
CA LYS A 170 0.19 -11.99 -4.03
C LYS A 170 -0.85 -12.78 -4.82
N CYS A 171 -1.69 -13.50 -4.11
CA CYS A 171 -2.89 -14.11 -4.67
C CYS A 171 -4.13 -13.69 -3.89
N LYS A 172 -5.31 -13.94 -4.45
CA LYS A 172 -6.57 -13.75 -3.75
C LYS A 172 -6.99 -15.02 -3.05
N PHE A 173 -7.63 -14.87 -1.91
CA PHE A 173 -8.32 -15.97 -1.26
C PHE A 173 -9.61 -16.29 -2.06
N VAL A 174 -9.88 -17.57 -2.26
CA VAL A 174 -11.06 -18.06 -2.96
C VAL A 174 -11.67 -19.18 -2.14
N LEU A 175 -12.91 -18.98 -1.70
CA LEU A 175 -13.69 -20.00 -1.00
C LEU A 175 -13.89 -21.24 -1.88
N GLU A 176 -13.89 -22.43 -1.28
CA GLU A 176 -14.04 -23.69 -1.99
C GLU A 176 -15.34 -23.79 -2.79
N SER A 177 -16.44 -23.18 -2.29
CA SER A 177 -17.73 -23.05 -2.99
C SER A 177 -17.61 -22.25 -4.29
N ASP A 178 -16.79 -21.21 -4.30
CA ASP A 178 -16.54 -20.36 -5.46
C ASP A 178 -15.45 -20.95 -6.36
N ALA A 179 -14.63 -21.84 -5.82
CA ALA A 179 -13.58 -22.51 -6.57
C ALA A 179 -14.15 -23.37 -7.71
N LYS A 180 -15.27 -24.04 -7.51
CA LYS A 180 -15.91 -24.88 -8.54
C LYS A 180 -16.59 -24.08 -9.65
N LYS A 181 -17.22 -22.95 -9.32
CA LYS A 181 -17.83 -22.02 -10.30
C LYS A 181 -16.78 -21.23 -11.07
N ALA A 182 -15.72 -20.92 -10.45
CA ALA A 182 -14.71 -19.98 -10.92
C ALA A 182 -13.64 -20.62 -11.81
N PHE A 183 -13.56 -21.92 -11.97
CA PHE A 183 -12.58 -22.56 -12.87
C PHE A 183 -12.90 -22.33 -14.35
N ALA A 184 -14.19 -22.16 -14.71
CA ALA A 184 -14.63 -21.95 -16.08
C ALA A 184 -14.61 -20.49 -16.55
N ASP A 185 -14.79 -19.51 -15.61
CA ASP A 185 -15.00 -18.08 -15.92
C ASP A 185 -13.90 -17.14 -15.42
N ARG A 186 -12.73 -17.66 -15.03
CA ARG A 186 -11.71 -16.85 -14.36
C ARG A 186 -10.85 -16.04 -15.30
N ASP A 187 -10.72 -14.76 -15.00
CA ASP A 187 -9.65 -13.93 -15.52
C ASP A 187 -8.29 -14.58 -15.19
N PRO A 188 -7.53 -15.05 -16.21
CA PRO A 188 -6.24 -15.70 -16.01
C PRO A 188 -5.20 -14.81 -15.31
N LYS A 189 -5.48 -13.51 -15.19
CA LYS A 189 -4.64 -12.54 -14.46
C LYS A 189 -4.76 -12.62 -12.95
N VAL A 190 -5.81 -13.27 -12.41
CA VAL A 190 -5.98 -13.43 -10.97
C VAL A 190 -5.20 -14.66 -10.48
N LYS A 191 -4.15 -14.42 -9.70
CA LYS A 191 -3.38 -15.50 -9.07
C LYS A 191 -4.15 -16.16 -7.95
N ILE A 192 -4.02 -17.49 -7.81
CA ILE A 192 -4.65 -18.34 -6.81
C ILE A 192 -3.59 -19.22 -6.18
N PHE A 193 -3.61 -19.37 -4.85
CA PHE A 193 -2.59 -20.10 -4.10
C PHE A 193 -2.39 -21.53 -4.59
N GLU A 194 -3.46 -22.31 -4.76
CA GLU A 194 -3.37 -23.69 -5.22
C GLU A 194 -2.72 -23.78 -6.61
N ARG A 195 -3.24 -23.04 -7.59
CA ARG A 195 -2.78 -23.13 -9.00
C ARG A 195 -1.40 -22.54 -9.20
N ASP A 196 -1.18 -21.33 -8.69
CA ASP A 196 -0.04 -20.49 -9.06
C ASP A 196 1.14 -20.65 -8.09
N PHE A 197 0.93 -21.38 -6.99
CA PHE A 197 1.97 -21.70 -6.03
C PHE A 197 2.11 -23.21 -5.83
N LEU A 198 1.18 -23.90 -5.18
CA LEU A 198 1.34 -25.32 -4.84
C LEU A 198 1.44 -26.23 -6.08
N ALA A 199 0.50 -26.11 -7.02
CA ALA A 199 0.49 -26.96 -8.22
C ALA A 199 1.71 -26.69 -9.12
N LYS A 200 2.18 -25.44 -9.17
CA LYS A 200 3.41 -25.08 -9.87
C LYS A 200 4.63 -25.77 -9.27
N HIS A 201 4.79 -25.77 -7.94
CA HIS A 201 5.92 -26.40 -7.28
C HIS A 201 5.82 -27.92 -7.29
N LEU A 202 4.60 -28.47 -7.33
CA LEU A 202 4.37 -29.89 -7.60
C LEU A 202 4.89 -30.29 -9.00
N MET A 203 4.57 -29.51 -10.04
CA MET A 203 5.08 -29.75 -11.41
C MET A 203 6.60 -29.60 -11.52
N MET A 204 7.21 -28.78 -10.68
CA MET A 204 8.67 -28.65 -10.59
C MET A 204 9.34 -29.80 -9.82
N GLY A 205 8.56 -30.71 -9.21
CA GLY A 205 9.07 -31.84 -8.43
C GLY A 205 9.61 -31.46 -7.06
N LEU A 206 9.35 -30.25 -6.57
CA LEU A 206 9.80 -29.78 -5.26
C LEU A 206 8.95 -30.36 -4.11
N ILE A 207 7.68 -30.65 -4.38
CA ILE A 207 6.75 -31.36 -3.52
C ILE A 207 6.06 -32.46 -4.35
N ASN A 208 5.43 -33.42 -3.69
CA ASN A 208 4.67 -34.47 -4.36
C ASN A 208 3.44 -34.88 -3.54
N TYR A 209 2.54 -35.66 -4.13
CA TYR A 209 1.32 -36.14 -3.45
C TYR A 209 1.57 -37.21 -2.40
N GLN A 210 2.68 -37.92 -2.49
CA GLN A 210 2.98 -39.13 -1.70
C GLN A 210 3.68 -38.80 -0.38
N ASN A 211 4.49 -37.75 -0.36
CA ASN A 211 5.26 -37.34 0.80
C ASN A 211 4.60 -36.14 1.50
N PRO A 212 4.53 -36.14 2.83
CA PRO A 212 4.14 -34.95 3.57
C PRO A 212 5.21 -33.88 3.44
N PHE A 213 4.80 -32.62 3.45
CA PHE A 213 5.67 -31.45 3.52
C PHE A 213 5.13 -30.44 4.53
N GLU A 214 5.98 -29.50 4.89
CA GLU A 214 5.68 -28.51 5.92
C GLU A 214 5.75 -27.11 5.36
N MET A 215 4.82 -26.29 5.82
CA MET A 215 4.75 -24.86 5.54
C MET A 215 4.49 -24.10 6.84
N VAL A 216 4.73 -22.82 6.83
CA VAL A 216 4.34 -21.90 7.87
C VAL A 216 3.42 -20.83 7.31
N ALA A 217 2.31 -20.56 8.02
CA ALA A 217 1.40 -19.47 7.70
C ALA A 217 1.56 -18.38 8.76
N GLU A 218 1.91 -17.18 8.33
CA GLU A 218 2.20 -16.00 9.15
C GLU A 218 1.15 -14.93 8.92
N ILE A 219 0.82 -14.13 9.93
CA ILE A 219 -0.04 -12.95 9.77
C ILE A 219 0.71 -11.91 8.91
N LYS A 220 0.02 -11.37 7.91
CA LYS A 220 0.53 -10.29 7.08
C LYS A 220 0.16 -8.94 7.69
N TYR A 221 1.01 -8.44 8.57
CA TYR A 221 0.81 -7.15 9.22
C TYR A 221 0.71 -6.01 8.19
N ASP A 222 -0.15 -5.02 8.46
CA ASP A 222 -0.33 -3.82 7.63
C ASP A 222 0.25 -2.60 8.35
N GLY A 223 1.52 -2.36 8.11
CA GLY A 223 2.29 -1.31 8.73
C GLY A 223 3.24 -0.61 7.77
N LEU A 224 4.43 -0.29 8.30
CA LEU A 224 5.55 0.25 7.55
C LEU A 224 6.75 -0.69 7.67
N SER A 225 7.26 -1.16 6.55
CA SER A 225 8.42 -2.06 6.54
C SER A 225 9.71 -1.29 6.85
N ILE A 226 10.45 -1.78 7.83
CA ILE A 226 11.72 -1.24 8.29
C ILE A 226 12.78 -2.33 8.20
N GLU A 227 13.92 -1.98 7.64
CA GLU A 227 15.15 -2.77 7.63
C GLU A 227 16.13 -2.17 8.64
N ALA A 228 16.65 -2.97 9.55
CA ALA A 228 17.56 -2.49 10.60
C ALA A 228 18.76 -3.41 10.80
N GLU A 229 19.86 -2.82 11.24
CA GLU A 229 21.01 -3.50 11.85
C GLU A 229 20.89 -3.37 13.37
N VAL A 230 21.01 -4.47 14.07
CA VAL A 230 20.81 -4.54 15.51
C VAL A 230 21.91 -5.33 16.20
N ASN A 231 22.28 -4.89 17.40
CA ASN A 231 23.16 -5.59 18.35
C ASN A 231 22.66 -5.29 19.76
N ASN A 232 21.60 -5.89 20.26
CA ASN A 232 20.88 -5.52 21.49
C ASN A 232 20.18 -4.15 21.43
N LYS A 233 20.51 -3.30 20.49
CA LYS A 233 19.86 -2.04 20.16
C LYS A 233 19.95 -1.80 18.66
N VAL A 234 19.15 -0.88 18.15
CA VAL A 234 19.24 -0.47 16.74
C VAL A 234 20.53 0.32 16.51
N VAL A 235 21.32 -0.15 15.56
CA VAL A 235 22.58 0.50 15.11
C VAL A 235 22.31 1.36 13.89
N SER A 236 21.53 0.84 12.91
CA SER A 236 21.06 1.58 11.76
C SER A 236 19.66 1.10 11.38
N ALA A 237 18.83 1.98 10.81
CA ALA A 237 17.50 1.61 10.36
C ALA A 237 17.07 2.47 9.17
N ARG A 238 16.24 1.89 8.28
CA ARG A 238 15.70 2.54 7.10
C ARG A 238 14.34 1.98 6.71
N THR A 239 13.55 2.76 5.99
CA THR A 239 12.32 2.25 5.37
C THR A 239 12.67 1.37 4.17
N ARG A 240 11.67 0.59 3.69
CA ARG A 240 11.79 -0.12 2.42
C ARG A 240 12.01 0.83 1.23
N GLY A 241 11.42 2.02 1.23
CA GLY A 241 11.55 3.02 0.17
C GLY A 241 11.13 2.54 -1.21
N ASP A 242 11.84 3.05 -2.21
CA ASP A 242 11.69 2.68 -3.63
C ASP A 242 12.80 1.69 -4.01
N LEU A 243 12.40 0.43 -4.24
CA LEU A 243 13.33 -0.66 -4.55
C LEU A 243 13.96 -0.53 -5.95
N ASP A 244 13.21 0.04 -6.91
CA ASP A 244 13.70 0.24 -8.28
C ASP A 244 14.73 1.37 -8.33
N ALA A 245 14.56 2.38 -7.47
CA ALA A 245 15.49 3.48 -7.32
C ALA A 245 16.59 3.21 -6.27
N ASP A 246 16.48 2.11 -5.51
CA ASP A 246 17.35 1.78 -4.38
C ASP A 246 17.45 2.91 -3.34
N LEU A 247 16.31 3.60 -3.11
CA LEU A 247 16.22 4.75 -2.21
C LEU A 247 15.33 4.43 -1.02
N ALA A 248 15.84 4.70 0.17
CA ALA A 248 15.12 4.52 1.42
C ALA A 248 15.24 5.77 2.32
N THR A 249 14.29 5.94 3.23
CA THR A 249 14.39 6.98 4.26
C THR A 249 15.19 6.43 5.43
N ASP A 250 16.21 7.15 5.86
CA ASP A 250 16.98 6.83 7.06
C ASP A 250 16.13 7.06 8.32
N LEU A 251 16.06 6.04 9.17
CA LEU A 251 15.32 6.03 10.42
C LEU A 251 16.24 5.78 11.63
N THR A 252 17.54 5.82 11.44
CA THR A 252 18.53 5.50 12.48
C THR A 252 18.31 6.37 13.71
N ASP A 253 18.14 7.68 13.53
CA ASP A 253 17.91 8.61 14.65
C ASP A 253 16.58 8.38 15.35
N VAL A 254 15.56 7.94 14.60
CA VAL A 254 14.22 7.66 15.17
C VAL A 254 14.27 6.47 16.11
N LEU A 255 14.97 5.42 15.69
CA LEU A 255 15.03 4.14 16.39
C LEU A 255 16.29 4.01 17.27
N TYR A 256 17.14 5.04 17.30
CA TYR A 256 18.37 5.01 18.11
C TYR A 256 18.06 4.78 19.59
N GLY A 257 18.68 3.75 20.15
CA GLY A 257 18.46 3.35 21.55
C GLY A 257 17.22 2.48 21.78
N TYR A 258 16.47 2.13 20.73
CA TYR A 258 15.41 1.11 20.84
C TYR A 258 16.04 -0.21 21.30
N ARG A 259 15.50 -0.78 22.39
CA ARG A 259 16.04 -1.99 23.01
C ARG A 259 15.13 -3.17 22.78
N PHE A 260 15.74 -4.33 22.63
CA PHE A 260 15.06 -5.61 22.49
C PHE A 260 15.04 -6.38 23.82
N PRO A 261 14.10 -7.34 23.99
CA PRO A 261 13.83 -7.96 25.28
C PRO A 261 14.98 -8.84 25.80
N ASN A 262 15.70 -9.49 24.90
CA ASN A 262 16.79 -10.41 25.26
C ASN A 262 18.10 -9.96 24.62
N GLU A 263 19.19 -10.11 25.36
CA GLU A 263 20.53 -9.75 24.87
C GLU A 263 21.10 -10.89 24.02
N LEU A 264 21.61 -10.50 22.86
CA LEU A 264 22.46 -11.37 22.06
C LEU A 264 23.84 -11.47 22.70
N SER A 265 24.50 -12.61 22.56
CA SER A 265 25.89 -12.76 22.97
C SER A 265 26.78 -11.79 22.17
N ASP A 266 27.63 -11.07 22.88
CA ASP A 266 28.48 -9.96 22.47
C ASP A 266 28.79 -9.74 20.98
N SER A 267 28.55 -8.50 20.58
CA SER A 267 29.13 -7.78 19.42
C SER A 267 28.69 -8.16 17.99
N GLU A 268 27.87 -9.15 17.77
CA GLU A 268 27.41 -9.50 16.42
C GLU A 268 26.31 -8.54 15.95
N ILE A 269 26.53 -7.86 14.82
CA ILE A 269 25.49 -7.02 14.18
C ILE A 269 24.66 -7.90 13.26
N ILE A 270 23.37 -7.93 13.50
CA ILE A 270 22.39 -8.73 12.77
C ILE A 270 21.51 -7.81 11.93
N GLY A 271 21.40 -8.10 10.63
CA GLY A 271 20.40 -7.48 9.78
C GLY A 271 19.02 -8.12 10.00
N ILE A 272 18.01 -7.29 10.26
CA ILE A 272 16.64 -7.75 10.51
C ILE A 272 15.62 -6.85 9.85
N LYS A 273 14.54 -7.47 9.37
CA LYS A 273 13.40 -6.77 8.79
C LYS A 273 12.24 -6.79 9.77
N PHE A 274 11.67 -5.62 10.02
CA PHE A 274 10.50 -5.44 10.85
C PHE A 274 9.31 -4.91 10.02
N GLU A 275 8.11 -5.17 10.51
CA GLU A 275 6.95 -4.36 10.19
C GLU A 275 6.63 -3.49 11.40
N ALA A 276 6.71 -2.18 11.24
CA ALA A 276 6.28 -1.23 12.26
C ALA A 276 4.77 -1.12 12.24
N ILE A 277 4.13 -1.43 13.35
CA ILE A 277 2.68 -1.37 13.53
C ILE A 277 2.33 -0.46 14.71
N ILE A 278 1.06 -0.08 14.81
CA ILE A 278 0.49 0.57 15.98
C ILE A 278 -0.76 -0.18 16.39
N THR A 279 -0.96 -0.40 17.68
CA THR A 279 -2.20 -1.00 18.19
C THR A 279 -3.32 0.03 18.24
N LYS A 280 -4.58 -0.45 18.28
CA LYS A 280 -5.75 0.43 18.49
C LYS A 280 -5.60 1.24 19.78
N GLU A 281 -5.12 0.61 20.84
CA GLU A 281 -4.88 1.24 22.16
C GLU A 281 -3.78 2.31 22.06
N ASP A 282 -2.62 1.97 21.49
CA ASP A 282 -1.52 2.93 21.34
C ASP A 282 -1.88 4.10 20.43
N LEU A 283 -2.72 3.88 19.41
CA LEU A 283 -3.24 4.96 18.56
C LEU A 283 -4.10 5.94 19.35
N VAL A 284 -5.01 5.45 20.19
CA VAL A 284 -5.84 6.28 21.07
C VAL A 284 -4.97 7.02 22.08
N ARG A 285 -4.01 6.35 22.70
CA ARG A 285 -3.05 6.97 23.63
C ARG A 285 -2.24 8.08 22.94
N PHE A 286 -1.75 7.83 21.73
CA PHE A 286 -1.05 8.83 20.93
C PHE A 286 -1.93 10.04 20.60
N GLN A 287 -3.17 9.81 20.15
CA GLN A 287 -4.12 10.87 19.84
C GLN A 287 -4.43 11.75 21.07
N ASN A 288 -4.63 11.11 22.23
CA ASN A 288 -4.86 11.81 23.49
C ASN A 288 -3.65 12.62 23.95
N ALA A 289 -2.44 12.10 23.76
CA ALA A 289 -1.21 12.78 24.17
C ALA A 289 -0.83 13.96 23.26
N THR A 290 -1.18 13.92 21.98
CA THR A 290 -0.69 14.88 20.98
C THR A 290 -1.76 15.75 20.37
N GLY A 291 -3.04 15.41 20.53
CA GLY A 291 -4.17 16.05 19.83
C GLY A 291 -4.22 15.76 18.32
N LYS A 292 -3.27 14.97 17.77
CA LYS A 292 -3.23 14.63 16.35
C LYS A 292 -4.13 13.44 16.07
N THR A 293 -4.95 13.53 15.02
CA THR A 293 -5.84 12.45 14.58
C THR A 293 -5.38 11.87 13.25
N TYR A 294 -5.52 10.54 13.10
CA TYR A 294 -5.22 9.83 11.86
C TYR A 294 -6.42 8.98 11.45
N LYS A 295 -6.62 8.84 10.14
CA LYS A 295 -7.77 8.09 9.60
C LYS A 295 -7.68 6.59 9.85
N ASN A 296 -6.48 6.03 9.86
CA ASN A 296 -6.24 4.61 10.12
C ASN A 296 -4.83 4.39 10.69
N MET A 297 -4.60 3.16 11.18
CA MET A 297 -3.34 2.78 11.82
C MET A 297 -2.12 2.95 10.90
N ARG A 298 -2.22 2.56 9.63
CA ARG A 298 -1.10 2.69 8.68
C ARG A 298 -0.70 4.14 8.43
N THR A 299 -1.67 5.04 8.26
CA THR A 299 -1.37 6.49 8.11
C THR A 299 -0.83 7.10 9.39
N ALA A 300 -1.24 6.59 10.56
CA ALA A 300 -0.69 6.99 11.84
C ALA A 300 0.80 6.64 11.95
N ILE A 301 1.17 5.40 11.62
CA ILE A 301 2.58 4.95 11.64
C ILE A 301 3.43 5.82 10.74
N ALA A 302 3.02 6.00 9.48
CA ALA A 302 3.74 6.84 8.52
C ALA A 302 3.88 8.29 9.00
N GLY A 303 2.81 8.85 9.59
CA GLY A 303 2.80 10.20 10.14
C GLY A 303 3.64 10.36 11.40
N ILE A 304 3.67 9.35 12.29
CA ILE A 304 4.49 9.35 13.50
C ILE A 304 5.97 9.24 13.12
N ILE A 305 6.34 8.23 12.32
CA ILE A 305 7.73 7.97 11.91
C ILE A 305 8.29 9.11 11.04
N GLY A 306 7.44 9.73 10.20
CA GLY A 306 7.82 10.86 9.35
C GLY A 306 7.84 12.22 10.08
N SER A 307 7.41 12.29 11.33
CA SER A 307 7.35 13.57 12.07
C SER A 307 8.72 14.01 12.57
N ALA A 308 8.87 15.32 12.82
CA ALA A 308 10.08 15.89 13.43
C ALA A 308 10.38 15.29 14.81
N ASN A 309 9.33 14.95 15.56
CA ASN A 309 9.41 14.41 16.91
C ASN A 309 9.20 12.89 16.94
N ALA A 310 9.52 12.19 15.85
CA ALA A 310 9.28 10.75 15.73
C ALA A 310 9.89 9.95 16.88
N ARG A 311 11.07 10.36 17.35
CA ARG A 311 11.79 9.72 18.46
C ARG A 311 11.00 9.78 19.77
N ASP A 312 10.31 10.88 20.04
CA ASP A 312 9.53 11.07 21.27
C ASP A 312 8.25 10.19 21.28
N TYR A 313 7.87 9.69 20.10
CA TYR A 313 6.65 8.93 19.91
C TYR A 313 6.89 7.46 19.56
N ILE A 314 8.15 7.00 19.60
CA ILE A 314 8.49 5.64 19.19
C ILE A 314 7.86 4.57 20.12
N ASP A 315 7.56 4.90 21.35
CA ASP A 315 6.89 4.02 22.31
C ASP A 315 5.47 3.61 21.87
N PHE A 316 4.84 4.38 21.01
CA PHE A 316 3.54 4.02 20.45
C PHE A 316 3.66 3.05 19.27
N ILE A 317 4.87 2.82 18.77
CA ILE A 317 5.13 1.93 17.63
C ILE A 317 5.63 0.58 18.16
N THR A 318 5.14 -0.47 17.53
CA THR A 318 5.58 -1.85 17.78
C THR A 318 6.33 -2.35 16.55
N LEU A 319 7.52 -2.90 16.75
CA LEU A 319 8.31 -3.53 15.69
C LEU A 319 8.08 -5.05 15.74
N VAL A 320 7.40 -5.58 14.73
CA VAL A 320 7.20 -7.03 14.56
C VAL A 320 8.31 -7.58 13.68
N PRO A 321 9.12 -8.53 14.16
CA PRO A 321 10.22 -9.08 13.37
C PRO A 321 9.68 -10.02 12.27
N LEU A 322 10.12 -9.81 11.01
CA LEU A 322 9.62 -10.56 9.86
C LEU A 322 10.66 -11.46 9.20
N ALA A 323 11.92 -11.07 9.17
CA ALA A 323 12.98 -11.84 8.55
C ALA A 323 14.34 -11.36 9.07
N THR A 324 15.33 -12.25 9.09
CA THR A 324 16.71 -11.92 9.45
C THR A 324 17.71 -12.33 8.37
N TYR A 325 18.93 -11.82 8.47
CA TYR A 325 20.04 -12.14 7.59
C TYR A 325 20.75 -13.44 7.97
N ILE A 326 20.46 -13.98 9.15
CA ILE A 326 21.07 -15.22 9.64
C ILE A 326 20.55 -16.41 8.85
N ASP A 327 21.45 -17.33 8.50
CA ASP A 327 21.12 -18.58 7.81
C ASP A 327 20.66 -19.65 8.80
N PHE A 328 19.36 -19.90 8.86
CA PHE A 328 18.75 -20.96 9.68
C PHE A 328 18.51 -22.25 8.89
N ASN A 329 18.32 -23.36 9.59
CA ASN A 329 17.99 -24.63 8.95
C ASN A 329 16.52 -24.72 8.51
N SER A 330 15.65 -23.96 9.15
CA SER A 330 14.24 -23.86 8.75
C SER A 330 13.68 -22.46 9.02
N ARG A 331 12.56 -22.14 8.35
CA ARG A 331 11.82 -20.90 8.62
C ARG A 331 11.28 -20.85 10.05
N ILE A 332 10.96 -21.99 10.66
CA ILE A 332 10.46 -22.05 12.03
C ILE A 332 11.56 -21.63 13.01
N GLU A 333 12.78 -22.17 12.88
CA GLU A 333 13.91 -21.76 13.71
C GLU A 333 14.18 -20.25 13.61
N GLU A 334 14.07 -19.69 12.41
CA GLU A 334 14.21 -18.24 12.20
C GLU A 334 13.13 -17.46 12.96
N LEU A 335 11.85 -17.87 12.87
CA LEU A 335 10.73 -17.22 13.53
C LEU A 335 10.84 -17.30 15.06
N GLU A 336 11.22 -18.46 15.60
CA GLU A 336 11.44 -18.67 17.03
C GLU A 336 12.58 -17.78 17.54
N PHE A 337 13.69 -17.72 16.82
CA PHE A 337 14.81 -16.85 17.14
C PHE A 337 14.37 -15.39 17.15
N MET A 338 13.72 -14.92 16.09
CA MET A 338 13.27 -13.55 15.98
C MET A 338 12.29 -13.16 17.07
N ASN A 339 11.31 -14.03 17.36
CA ASN A 339 10.33 -13.79 18.42
C ASN A 339 10.99 -13.74 19.80
N ARG A 340 11.97 -14.59 20.05
CA ARG A 340 12.68 -14.62 21.33
C ARG A 340 13.52 -13.38 21.57
N TYR A 341 14.23 -12.89 20.57
CA TYR A 341 15.22 -11.83 20.75
C TYR A 341 14.74 -10.44 20.37
N PHE A 342 13.77 -10.33 19.45
CA PHE A 342 13.41 -9.05 18.83
C PHE A 342 11.95 -8.65 18.97
N ALA A 343 11.04 -9.53 19.38
CA ALA A 343 9.66 -9.15 19.61
C ALA A 343 9.54 -8.42 20.95
N THR A 344 9.07 -7.17 20.94
CA THR A 344 8.95 -6.34 22.15
C THR A 344 7.56 -6.33 22.75
N LYS A 345 6.53 -6.09 21.93
CA LYS A 345 5.13 -6.03 22.34
C LYS A 345 4.28 -7.07 21.60
N GLU A 346 4.62 -7.34 20.36
CA GLU A 346 3.89 -8.25 19.49
C GLU A 346 4.89 -9.17 18.79
N PRO A 347 4.81 -10.48 18.97
CA PRO A 347 5.60 -11.45 18.22
C PRO A 347 5.08 -11.57 16.79
N ASN A 348 5.90 -12.09 15.89
CA ASN A 348 5.39 -12.56 14.61
C ASN A 348 4.54 -13.80 14.84
N ARG A 349 3.24 -13.69 14.58
CA ARG A 349 2.27 -14.77 14.79
C ARG A 349 2.25 -15.69 13.59
N TYR A 350 2.43 -16.98 13.83
CA TYR A 350 2.44 -17.98 12.79
C TYR A 350 1.78 -19.29 13.22
N ARG A 351 1.45 -20.12 12.24
CA ARG A 351 0.96 -21.48 12.42
C ARG A 351 1.77 -22.43 11.54
N ILE A 352 2.22 -23.55 12.11
CA ILE A 352 2.84 -24.64 11.35
C ILE A 352 1.73 -25.45 10.69
N ILE A 353 1.90 -25.72 9.41
CA ILE A 353 0.99 -26.47 8.54
C ILE A 353 1.77 -27.62 7.93
N GLN A 354 1.34 -28.86 8.19
CA GLN A 354 2.05 -30.03 7.70
C GLN A 354 1.10 -31.14 7.23
N GLY A 355 1.54 -31.92 6.28
CA GLY A 355 0.80 -33.06 5.77
C GLY A 355 0.99 -33.27 4.27
N HIS A 356 0.14 -34.12 3.70
CA HIS A 356 0.07 -34.30 2.26
C HIS A 356 -0.61 -33.12 1.58
N TYR A 357 -0.44 -32.99 0.28
CA TYR A 357 -0.88 -31.86 -0.54
C TYR A 357 -2.30 -31.35 -0.20
N SER A 358 -3.30 -32.25 -0.23
CA SER A 358 -4.70 -31.85 0.01
C SER A 358 -4.94 -31.38 1.47
N ASN A 359 -4.23 -31.97 2.42
CA ASN A 359 -4.34 -31.58 3.84
C ASN A 359 -3.68 -30.19 4.06
N VAL A 360 -2.49 -29.97 3.49
CA VAL A 360 -1.82 -28.66 3.55
C VAL A 360 -2.72 -27.57 2.93
N LEU A 361 -3.29 -27.83 1.75
CA LEU A 361 -4.20 -26.90 1.12
C LEU A 361 -5.43 -26.59 1.99
N PHE A 362 -6.03 -27.62 2.58
CA PHE A 362 -7.16 -27.45 3.49
C PHE A 362 -6.79 -26.62 4.73
N GLN A 363 -5.66 -26.92 5.38
CA GLN A 363 -5.20 -26.19 6.55
C GLN A 363 -4.87 -24.72 6.23
N VAL A 364 -4.24 -24.46 5.07
CA VAL A 364 -3.97 -23.08 4.62
C VAL A 364 -5.28 -22.32 4.42
N ASN A 365 -6.26 -22.90 3.70
CA ASN A 365 -7.54 -22.26 3.45
C ASN A 365 -8.29 -21.98 4.76
N LYS A 366 -8.28 -22.93 5.69
CA LYS A 366 -8.89 -22.75 7.01
C LYS A 366 -8.20 -21.63 7.80
N PHE A 367 -6.87 -21.61 7.83
CA PHE A 367 -6.13 -20.55 8.52
C PHE A 367 -6.41 -19.17 7.95
N VAL A 368 -6.54 -19.07 6.61
CA VAL A 368 -6.86 -17.79 5.96
C VAL A 368 -8.29 -17.34 6.31
N GLN A 369 -9.26 -18.27 6.32
CA GLN A 369 -10.63 -17.97 6.75
C GLN A 369 -10.68 -17.49 8.20
N ASP A 370 -10.05 -18.22 9.10
CA ASP A 370 -9.98 -17.90 10.52
C ASP A 370 -9.33 -16.51 10.70
N ALA A 371 -8.21 -16.26 10.03
CA ALA A 371 -7.51 -14.99 10.10
C ALA A 371 -8.35 -13.83 9.57
N ASP A 372 -9.09 -14.00 8.45
CA ASP A 372 -9.97 -12.95 7.91
C ASP A 372 -11.11 -12.64 8.88
N TRP A 373 -11.68 -13.66 9.49
CA TRP A 373 -12.74 -13.51 10.49
C TRP A 373 -12.23 -12.79 11.76
N PHE A 374 -11.04 -13.18 12.30
CA PHE A 374 -10.47 -12.56 13.49
C PHE A 374 -9.98 -11.14 13.28
N ARG A 375 -9.87 -10.66 12.03
CA ARG A 375 -9.30 -9.36 11.68
C ARG A 375 -9.94 -8.19 12.42
N GLN A 376 -11.24 -8.22 12.64
CA GLN A 376 -11.97 -7.15 13.32
C GLN A 376 -11.66 -7.07 14.82
N TYR A 377 -11.28 -8.19 15.45
CA TYR A 377 -11.02 -8.29 16.88
C TYR A 377 -9.56 -8.03 17.26
N MET A 378 -8.65 -8.13 16.31
CA MET A 378 -7.24 -7.94 16.59
C MET A 378 -6.91 -6.48 16.94
N PRO A 379 -5.97 -6.26 17.87
CA PRO A 379 -5.57 -4.92 18.28
C PRO A 379 -4.78 -4.16 17.22
N PHE A 380 -4.34 -4.81 16.16
CA PHE A 380 -3.54 -4.25 15.06
C PHE A 380 -4.16 -4.57 13.70
N ALA A 381 -3.72 -3.84 12.67
CA ALA A 381 -4.15 -4.05 11.30
C ALA A 381 -3.31 -5.11 10.59
N TYR A 382 -3.97 -5.97 9.79
CA TYR A 382 -3.34 -6.89 8.86
C TYR A 382 -4.25 -7.14 7.64
N ASP A 383 -3.65 -7.47 6.49
CA ASP A 383 -4.35 -7.49 5.20
C ASP A 383 -4.32 -8.86 4.50
N GLY A 384 -3.86 -9.90 5.19
CA GLY A 384 -3.75 -11.25 4.65
C GLY A 384 -2.90 -12.17 5.51
N VAL A 385 -2.48 -13.24 4.89
CA VAL A 385 -1.62 -14.28 5.44
C VAL A 385 -0.43 -14.48 4.50
N VAL A 386 0.76 -14.70 5.03
CA VAL A 386 1.93 -15.11 4.26
C VAL A 386 2.15 -16.59 4.49
N VAL A 387 2.20 -17.39 3.42
CA VAL A 387 2.49 -18.82 3.49
C VAL A 387 3.85 -19.08 2.86
N SER A 388 4.71 -19.76 3.59
CA SER A 388 6.09 -20.05 3.19
C SER A 388 6.44 -21.52 3.40
N TYR A 389 7.32 -22.08 2.56
CA TYR A 389 7.94 -23.36 2.89
C TYR A 389 8.88 -23.21 4.08
N THR A 390 9.01 -24.28 4.86
CA THR A 390 9.93 -24.32 6.01
C THR A 390 11.26 -25.00 5.66
N ASP A 391 11.25 -25.90 4.70
CA ASP A 391 12.44 -26.65 4.27
C ASP A 391 13.45 -25.76 3.54
N LYS A 392 14.67 -25.70 4.07
CA LYS A 392 15.79 -24.92 3.53
C LYS A 392 16.12 -25.29 2.07
N ASN A 393 16.04 -26.56 1.70
CA ASN A 393 16.36 -26.99 0.33
C ASN A 393 15.33 -26.47 -0.66
N ILE A 394 14.03 -26.49 -0.31
CA ILE A 394 12.96 -25.93 -1.12
C ILE A 394 13.13 -24.40 -1.22
N ILE A 395 13.42 -23.75 -0.10
CA ILE A 395 13.65 -22.29 -0.05
C ILE A 395 14.81 -21.88 -0.98
N GLN A 396 15.93 -22.61 -0.92
CA GLN A 396 17.11 -22.36 -1.77
C GLN A 396 16.84 -22.66 -3.24
N ALA A 397 16.13 -23.76 -3.55
CA ALA A 397 15.80 -24.14 -4.92
C ALA A 397 14.88 -23.12 -5.61
N LEU A 398 13.93 -22.54 -4.86
CA LEU A 398 13.02 -21.52 -5.38
C LEU A 398 13.66 -20.13 -5.42
N GLY A 399 14.45 -19.79 -4.42
CA GLY A 399 15.20 -18.55 -4.34
C GLY A 399 14.34 -17.30 -4.53
N ARG A 400 14.89 -16.35 -5.29
CA ARG A 400 14.32 -15.03 -5.50
C ARG A 400 14.44 -14.60 -6.97
N GLU A 401 13.41 -13.96 -7.47
CA GLU A 401 13.38 -13.41 -8.82
C GLU A 401 12.81 -11.98 -8.80
N ASN A 402 13.54 -11.03 -9.39
CA ASN A 402 13.11 -9.62 -9.47
C ASN A 402 12.61 -9.06 -8.12
N HIS A 403 13.38 -9.23 -7.05
CA HIS A 403 13.02 -8.81 -5.69
C HIS A 403 11.81 -9.54 -5.06
N VAL A 404 11.30 -10.62 -5.67
CA VAL A 404 10.18 -11.42 -5.16
C VAL A 404 10.68 -12.76 -4.64
N ASN A 405 10.40 -13.09 -3.39
CA ASN A 405 10.68 -14.40 -2.81
C ASN A 405 9.73 -15.43 -3.42
N LYS A 406 10.27 -16.48 -4.06
CA LYS A 406 9.46 -17.51 -4.73
C LYS A 406 9.02 -18.64 -3.82
N TYR A 407 9.62 -18.77 -2.66
CA TYR A 407 9.26 -19.77 -1.64
C TYR A 407 8.11 -19.32 -0.72
N SER A 408 7.63 -18.09 -0.90
CA SER A 408 6.55 -17.49 -0.10
C SER A 408 5.48 -16.88 -0.99
N MET A 409 4.22 -16.92 -0.55
CA MET A 409 3.11 -16.24 -1.21
C MET A 409 2.21 -15.57 -0.18
N ALA A 410 1.84 -14.32 -0.44
CA ALA A 410 0.86 -13.61 0.36
C ALA A 410 -0.55 -13.88 -0.18
N ILE A 411 -1.40 -14.46 0.65
CA ILE A 411 -2.83 -14.66 0.39
C ILE A 411 -3.56 -13.48 0.99
N LYS A 412 -4.08 -12.60 0.13
CA LYS A 412 -4.86 -11.44 0.57
C LYS A 412 -6.30 -11.83 0.82
N PHE A 413 -6.87 -11.28 1.87
CA PHE A 413 -8.29 -11.41 2.16
C PHE A 413 -9.14 -10.83 1.05
N ASN A 414 -10.39 -11.24 0.99
CA ASN A 414 -11.34 -10.64 0.09
C ASN A 414 -11.52 -9.17 0.44
N ALA A 415 -11.60 -8.36 -0.60
CA ALA A 415 -11.84 -6.95 -0.40
C ALA A 415 -13.21 -6.75 0.26
N MET A 416 -13.27 -5.90 1.28
CA MET A 416 -14.54 -5.54 1.89
C MET A 416 -15.44 -4.90 0.85
N VAL A 417 -16.70 -5.35 0.79
CA VAL A 417 -17.73 -4.79 -0.07
C VAL A 417 -18.76 -4.08 0.81
N ARG A 418 -19.17 -2.89 0.39
CA ARG A 418 -20.26 -2.14 1.01
C ARG A 418 -21.23 -1.71 -0.06
N SER A 419 -22.49 -2.06 0.11
CA SER A 419 -23.55 -1.58 -0.79
C SER A 419 -23.98 -0.19 -0.37
N THR A 420 -24.15 0.70 -1.35
CA THR A 420 -24.54 2.09 -1.11
C THR A 420 -25.34 2.62 -2.31
N ARG A 421 -25.80 3.88 -2.23
CA ARG A 421 -26.59 4.49 -3.30
C ARG A 421 -25.73 5.41 -4.14
N PHE A 422 -25.79 5.25 -5.44
CA PHE A 422 -25.21 6.15 -6.42
C PHE A 422 -25.90 7.54 -6.38
N ARG A 423 -25.10 8.63 -6.37
CA ARG A 423 -25.56 10.01 -6.24
C ARG A 423 -25.22 10.90 -7.43
N GLY A 424 -24.57 10.37 -8.44
CA GLY A 424 -24.19 11.11 -9.64
C GLY A 424 -22.73 11.03 -9.95
N TYR A 425 -22.29 11.84 -10.91
CA TYR A 425 -20.89 11.91 -11.33
C TYR A 425 -20.31 13.31 -11.10
N GLN A 426 -19.07 13.32 -10.69
CA GLN A 426 -18.19 14.48 -10.77
C GLN A 426 -17.11 14.19 -11.82
N TYR A 427 -16.61 15.21 -12.50
CA TYR A 427 -15.65 15.00 -13.59
C TYR A 427 -14.35 15.72 -13.32
N THR A 428 -13.22 15.06 -13.62
CA THR A 428 -11.88 15.63 -13.52
C THR A 428 -11.22 15.66 -14.89
N VAL A 429 -10.33 16.64 -15.11
CA VAL A 429 -9.58 16.81 -16.36
C VAL A 429 -8.15 16.39 -16.13
N GLY A 430 -7.70 15.35 -16.81
CA GLY A 430 -6.31 14.90 -16.76
C GLY A 430 -5.36 15.78 -17.58
N LYS A 431 -4.05 15.59 -17.39
CA LYS A 431 -2.99 16.36 -18.08
C LYS A 431 -3.07 16.32 -19.62
N ASN A 432 -3.54 15.21 -20.18
CA ASN A 432 -3.75 15.02 -21.62
C ASN A 432 -5.15 15.44 -22.08
N GLY A 433 -5.93 16.10 -21.21
CA GLY A 433 -7.29 16.53 -21.49
C GLY A 433 -8.36 15.46 -21.30
N VAL A 434 -8.00 14.21 -21.03
CA VAL A 434 -8.95 13.12 -20.83
C VAL A 434 -9.84 13.42 -19.62
N ILE A 435 -11.14 13.25 -19.82
CA ILE A 435 -12.15 13.44 -18.78
C ILE A 435 -12.35 12.12 -18.05
N THR A 436 -12.12 12.12 -16.74
CA THR A 436 -12.34 10.98 -15.88
C THR A 436 -13.62 11.20 -15.06
N PRO A 437 -14.64 10.32 -15.19
CA PRO A 437 -15.80 10.37 -14.32
C PRO A 437 -15.42 9.90 -12.91
N MET A 438 -15.86 10.62 -11.91
CA MET A 438 -15.75 10.25 -10.50
C MET A 438 -17.15 9.91 -10.01
N ILE A 439 -17.34 8.71 -9.49
CA ILE A 439 -18.64 8.19 -9.04
C ILE A 439 -18.89 8.68 -7.62
N MET A 440 -19.93 9.46 -7.42
CA MET A 440 -20.40 9.92 -6.12
C MET A 440 -21.44 8.97 -5.55
N PHE A 441 -21.35 8.69 -4.25
CA PHE A 441 -22.28 7.79 -3.55
C PHE A 441 -22.44 8.20 -2.08
N ASP A 442 -23.46 7.66 -1.43
CA ASP A 442 -23.64 7.87 0.01
C ASP A 442 -22.42 7.33 0.76
N PRO A 443 -22.00 8.02 1.83
CA PRO A 443 -20.79 7.67 2.56
C PRO A 443 -20.77 6.21 3.00
N VAL A 444 -19.66 5.52 2.76
CA VAL A 444 -19.36 4.17 3.24
C VAL A 444 -18.04 4.17 3.98
N GLU A 445 -17.96 3.36 5.02
CA GLU A 445 -16.77 3.25 5.84
C GLU A 445 -15.99 1.97 5.53
N PHE A 446 -14.67 2.12 5.39
CA PHE A 446 -13.71 1.02 5.30
C PHE A 446 -12.54 1.29 6.23
N ASN A 447 -12.29 0.41 7.18
CA ASN A 447 -11.17 0.51 8.13
C ASN A 447 -11.05 1.90 8.80
N GLY A 448 -12.17 2.46 9.26
CA GLY A 448 -12.21 3.79 9.90
C GLY A 448 -12.09 4.98 8.93
N THR A 449 -12.06 4.74 7.62
CA THR A 449 -12.04 5.80 6.62
C THR A 449 -13.36 5.85 5.87
N VAL A 450 -13.99 7.03 5.86
CA VAL A 450 -15.25 7.26 5.15
C VAL A 450 -14.95 7.69 3.72
N HIS A 451 -15.58 7.02 2.76
CA HIS A 451 -15.50 7.29 1.33
C HIS A 451 -16.89 7.61 0.77
N ASN A 452 -16.97 8.60 -0.07
CA ASN A 452 -18.17 9.00 -0.81
C ASN A 452 -17.88 9.28 -2.29
N LEU A 453 -16.65 8.96 -2.74
CA LEU A 453 -16.18 9.21 -4.10
C LEU A 453 -15.23 8.10 -4.54
N ALA A 454 -15.41 7.60 -5.76
CA ALA A 454 -14.52 6.62 -6.38
C ALA A 454 -14.23 6.99 -7.83
N SER A 455 -13.10 6.54 -8.35
CA SER A 455 -12.79 6.72 -9.78
C SER A 455 -13.70 5.84 -10.65
N GLY A 456 -14.34 6.42 -11.65
CA GLY A 456 -15.01 5.71 -12.73
C GLY A 456 -14.05 5.23 -13.82
N HIS A 457 -12.77 5.49 -13.70
CA HIS A 457 -11.64 5.12 -14.55
C HIS A 457 -11.71 5.68 -15.98
N SER A 458 -12.70 5.31 -16.79
CA SER A 458 -12.78 5.69 -18.19
C SER A 458 -14.24 5.91 -18.67
N TYR A 459 -14.36 6.56 -19.80
CA TYR A 459 -15.64 6.69 -20.49
C TYR A 459 -16.24 5.35 -20.90
N GLU A 460 -15.40 4.38 -21.33
CA GLU A 460 -15.86 3.01 -21.63
C GLU A 460 -16.50 2.36 -20.40
N ARG A 461 -15.89 2.52 -19.22
CA ARG A 461 -16.45 2.01 -17.98
C ARG A 461 -17.71 2.74 -17.54
N PHE A 462 -17.76 4.07 -17.73
CA PHE A 462 -18.99 4.85 -17.51
C PHE A 462 -20.15 4.26 -18.30
N LYS A 463 -19.96 3.98 -19.59
CA LYS A 463 -20.98 3.34 -20.44
C LYS A 463 -21.35 1.94 -19.94
N ALA A 464 -20.36 1.14 -19.55
CA ALA A 464 -20.57 -0.22 -19.07
C ALA A 464 -21.36 -0.29 -17.75
N LEU A 465 -21.10 0.64 -16.83
CA LEU A 465 -21.82 0.71 -15.56
C LEU A 465 -23.26 1.19 -15.72
N SER A 466 -23.53 2.10 -16.66
CA SER A 466 -24.88 2.58 -17.00
C SER A 466 -25.73 2.96 -15.78
N LEU A 467 -25.14 3.66 -14.80
CA LEU A 467 -25.75 3.96 -13.50
C LEU A 467 -26.85 5.00 -13.64
N ARG A 468 -27.88 4.87 -12.81
CA ARG A 468 -29.01 5.78 -12.66
C ARG A 468 -29.00 6.35 -11.25
N TYR A 469 -29.44 7.58 -11.08
CA TYR A 469 -29.53 8.18 -9.75
C TYR A 469 -30.31 7.27 -8.77
N ASN A 470 -29.75 7.05 -7.58
CA ASN A 470 -30.24 6.13 -6.55
C ASN A 470 -30.06 4.63 -6.84
N ASP A 471 -29.37 4.21 -7.91
CA ASP A 471 -29.00 2.80 -8.06
C ASP A 471 -28.18 2.33 -6.86
N ILE A 472 -28.43 1.09 -6.43
CA ILE A 472 -27.56 0.43 -5.47
C ILE A 472 -26.29 0.01 -6.20
N ILE A 473 -25.16 0.36 -5.64
CA ILE A 473 -23.83 0.00 -6.13
C ILE A 473 -23.03 -0.65 -5.03
N ASP A 474 -22.14 -1.54 -5.39
CA ASP A 474 -21.18 -2.14 -4.49
C ASP A 474 -19.84 -1.40 -4.58
N VAL A 475 -19.40 -0.91 -3.46
CA VAL A 475 -18.09 -0.27 -3.32
C VAL A 475 -17.15 -1.29 -2.69
N THR A 476 -16.08 -1.61 -3.40
CA THR A 476 -15.06 -2.55 -2.97
C THR A 476 -13.76 -1.77 -2.71
N TYR A 477 -13.09 -2.05 -1.60
CA TYR A 477 -11.82 -1.40 -1.28
C TYR A 477 -10.66 -2.25 -1.82
N VAL A 478 -10.22 -1.93 -3.04
CA VAL A 478 -9.19 -2.72 -3.75
C VAL A 478 -7.79 -2.33 -3.29
N ASN A 479 -6.99 -3.34 -2.93
CA ASN A 479 -5.61 -3.19 -2.41
C ASN A 479 -5.49 -2.29 -1.18
N ASP A 480 -6.57 -2.14 -0.40
CA ASP A 480 -6.66 -1.29 0.79
C ASP A 480 -6.25 0.18 0.56
N VAL A 481 -6.36 0.66 -0.69
CA VAL A 481 -5.94 2.01 -1.11
C VAL A 481 -7.03 2.80 -1.81
N MET A 482 -7.79 2.19 -2.74
CA MET A 482 -8.76 2.92 -3.55
C MET A 482 -10.11 2.22 -3.64
N PRO A 483 -11.23 2.96 -3.45
CA PRO A 483 -12.56 2.43 -3.67
C PRO A 483 -12.78 2.14 -5.16
N TYR A 484 -13.36 0.99 -5.43
CA TYR A 484 -13.74 0.52 -6.76
C TYR A 484 -15.23 0.21 -6.76
N VAL A 485 -15.97 0.72 -7.75
CA VAL A 485 -17.42 0.57 -7.81
C VAL A 485 -17.81 -0.50 -8.82
N THR A 486 -18.69 -1.40 -8.43
CA THR A 486 -19.41 -2.31 -9.32
C THR A 486 -20.90 -2.05 -9.24
N ARG A 487 -21.64 -2.43 -10.28
CA ARG A 487 -23.10 -2.40 -10.22
C ARG A 487 -23.58 -3.58 -9.37
N HIS A 488 -24.54 -3.33 -8.50
CA HIS A 488 -25.20 -4.39 -7.74
C HIS A 488 -26.22 -5.08 -8.65
N ASP A 489 -26.16 -6.41 -8.75
CA ASP A 489 -27.00 -7.17 -9.69
C ASP A 489 -28.47 -7.28 -9.26
N CYS A 490 -28.82 -6.81 -8.07
CA CYS A 490 -30.16 -6.95 -7.49
C CYS A 490 -31.08 -5.74 -7.69
N VAL A 491 -30.78 -4.82 -8.58
CA VAL A 491 -31.74 -3.74 -8.89
C VAL A 491 -32.77 -4.23 -9.89
N GLU A 492 -33.59 -5.13 -9.44
CA GLU A 492 -34.86 -5.41 -10.13
C GLU A 492 -35.96 -4.54 -9.58
N ASN A 493 -36.76 -4.10 -10.54
CA ASN A 493 -38.12 -3.66 -10.35
C ASN A 493 -38.35 -2.31 -9.71
N ASP A 494 -37.73 -1.30 -10.26
CA ASP A 494 -38.40 -0.03 -10.33
C ASP A 494 -39.32 -0.06 -11.56
N ASN A 495 -40.65 -0.23 -11.36
CA ASN A 495 -41.65 -0.04 -12.40
C ASN A 495 -41.66 1.40 -12.97
N ASN A 496 -40.75 2.24 -12.49
CA ASN A 496 -40.53 3.60 -12.94
C ASN A 496 -39.12 3.73 -13.53
N PRO A 497 -38.94 3.62 -14.86
CA PRO A 497 -37.62 3.67 -15.49
C PRO A 497 -37.02 5.05 -15.31
N ARG A 498 -36.03 5.14 -14.40
CA ARG A 498 -35.20 6.35 -14.23
C ARG A 498 -34.26 6.48 -15.41
N PRO A 499 -34.03 7.69 -15.95
CA PRO A 499 -33.08 7.89 -17.02
C PRO A 499 -31.65 7.58 -16.51
N MET A 500 -30.83 7.00 -17.40
CA MET A 500 -29.39 6.91 -17.14
C MET A 500 -28.79 8.30 -17.04
N GLU A 501 -27.79 8.42 -16.16
CA GLU A 501 -26.96 9.61 -16.14
C GLU A 501 -26.19 9.75 -17.46
N ASN A 502 -26.27 10.93 -18.07
CA ASN A 502 -25.55 11.23 -19.30
C ASN A 502 -24.12 11.68 -18.98
N PHE A 503 -23.20 11.38 -19.88
CA PHE A 503 -21.89 11.99 -19.81
C PHE A 503 -21.98 13.47 -20.19
N ILE A 504 -21.09 14.29 -19.65
CA ILE A 504 -21.07 15.71 -19.95
C ILE A 504 -20.60 15.99 -21.38
N ASP A 505 -21.20 16.99 -22.03
CA ASP A 505 -20.81 17.43 -23.37
C ASP A 505 -19.69 18.46 -23.36
N PHE A 506 -19.56 19.20 -22.26
CA PHE A 506 -18.61 20.32 -22.14
C PHE A 506 -17.58 20.07 -21.05
N CYS A 507 -16.37 20.56 -21.27
CA CYS A 507 -15.28 20.47 -20.31
C CYS A 507 -15.63 21.18 -18.99
N PRO A 508 -15.54 20.51 -17.83
CA PRO A 508 -15.93 21.11 -16.55
C PRO A 508 -14.98 22.23 -16.10
N ALA A 509 -13.80 22.35 -16.73
CA ALA A 509 -12.82 23.35 -16.36
C ALA A 509 -12.80 24.58 -17.29
N CYS A 510 -13.12 24.42 -18.58
CA CYS A 510 -13.01 25.52 -19.55
C CYS A 510 -14.22 25.69 -20.48
N GLY A 511 -15.27 24.86 -20.33
CA GLY A 511 -16.50 24.98 -21.13
C GLY A 511 -16.37 24.59 -22.60
N THR A 512 -15.23 24.07 -23.06
CA THR A 512 -15.04 23.65 -24.45
C THR A 512 -15.81 22.35 -24.72
N LEU A 513 -16.43 22.22 -25.88
CA LEU A 513 -17.09 20.99 -26.32
C LEU A 513 -16.08 19.84 -26.32
N LEU A 514 -16.49 18.72 -25.70
CA LEU A 514 -15.65 17.54 -25.58
C LEU A 514 -15.65 16.72 -26.85
N VAL A 515 -14.56 15.97 -27.08
CA VAL A 515 -14.40 15.11 -28.26
C VAL A 515 -14.16 13.67 -27.81
N GLU A 516 -14.94 12.74 -28.36
CA GLU A 516 -14.75 11.31 -28.15
C GLU A 516 -13.55 10.81 -28.98
N SER A 517 -12.72 9.95 -28.38
CA SER A 517 -11.63 9.30 -29.12
C SER A 517 -12.16 8.37 -30.21
N TYR A 518 -11.37 8.16 -31.26
CA TYR A 518 -11.74 7.25 -32.37
C TYR A 518 -12.06 5.82 -31.88
N SER A 519 -11.43 5.38 -30.80
CA SER A 519 -11.69 4.07 -30.20
C SER A 519 -12.97 3.99 -29.36
N GLY A 520 -13.65 5.11 -29.10
CA GLY A 520 -14.82 5.19 -28.24
C GLY A 520 -14.55 4.91 -26.75
N LYS A 521 -13.28 4.88 -26.34
CA LYS A 521 -12.86 4.52 -24.97
C LYS A 521 -12.69 5.69 -24.03
N SER A 522 -12.44 6.86 -24.57
CA SER A 522 -12.20 8.09 -23.81
C SER A 522 -12.86 9.29 -24.45
N VAL A 523 -13.15 10.28 -23.62
CA VAL A 523 -13.61 11.62 -24.02
C VAL A 523 -12.62 12.62 -23.48
N ALA A 524 -12.25 13.61 -24.28
CA ALA A 524 -11.23 14.58 -23.93
C ALA A 524 -11.61 16.01 -24.29
N CYS A 525 -11.07 16.96 -23.53
CA CYS A 525 -11.10 18.37 -23.86
C CYS A 525 -10.05 18.67 -24.95
N PRO A 526 -10.43 19.13 -26.14
CA PRO A 526 -9.49 19.43 -27.21
C PRO A 526 -8.72 20.73 -27.00
N ASN A 527 -9.13 21.57 -26.04
CA ASN A 527 -8.49 22.87 -25.78
C ASN A 527 -7.11 22.65 -25.11
N PRO A 528 -5.99 22.95 -25.81
CA PRO A 528 -4.65 22.79 -25.26
C PRO A 528 -4.35 23.77 -24.11
N LYS A 529 -5.05 24.92 -24.06
CA LYS A 529 -4.95 25.94 -23.00
C LYS A 529 -5.98 25.78 -21.89
N CYS A 530 -6.60 24.60 -21.77
CA CYS A 530 -7.56 24.33 -20.71
C CYS A 530 -6.90 24.44 -19.32
N ILE A 531 -7.49 25.24 -18.44
CA ILE A 531 -6.98 25.42 -17.06
C ILE A 531 -6.90 24.11 -16.29
N GLY A 532 -7.85 23.17 -16.47
CA GLY A 532 -7.82 21.86 -15.85
C GLY A 532 -6.62 21.02 -16.33
N ARG A 533 -6.27 21.09 -17.62
CA ARG A 533 -5.05 20.46 -18.16
C ARG A 533 -3.80 21.09 -17.57
N GLY A 534 -3.77 22.43 -17.45
CA GLY A 534 -2.65 23.17 -16.85
C GLY A 534 -2.38 22.71 -15.40
N ILE A 535 -3.41 22.68 -14.56
CA ILE A 535 -3.31 22.22 -13.17
C ILE A 535 -2.80 20.78 -13.10
N ALA A 536 -3.37 19.87 -13.88
CA ALA A 536 -2.95 18.46 -13.90
C ALA A 536 -1.51 18.26 -14.42
N ARG A 537 -1.08 19.05 -15.43
CA ARG A 537 0.31 19.07 -15.92
C ARG A 537 1.27 19.56 -14.84
N MET A 538 0.93 20.63 -14.14
CA MET A 538 1.76 21.14 -13.05
C MET A 538 1.89 20.16 -11.91
N ALA A 539 0.81 19.49 -11.51
CA ALA A 539 0.86 18.45 -10.49
C ALA A 539 1.77 17.27 -10.90
N ASP A 540 1.73 16.85 -12.18
CA ASP A 540 2.62 15.82 -12.73
C ASP A 540 4.08 16.32 -12.81
N MET A 541 4.29 17.57 -13.22
CA MET A 541 5.60 18.20 -13.27
C MET A 541 6.27 18.26 -11.91
N LEU A 542 5.56 18.71 -10.87
CA LEU A 542 6.10 18.78 -9.52
C LEU A 542 6.59 17.43 -9.01
N LYS A 543 5.88 16.35 -9.33
CA LYS A 543 6.33 14.98 -9.01
C LYS A 543 7.62 14.61 -9.75
N LYS A 544 7.73 14.93 -11.05
CA LYS A 544 8.89 14.61 -11.90
C LYS A 544 10.16 15.37 -11.53
N ILE A 545 10.04 16.64 -11.13
CA ILE A 545 11.16 17.46 -10.67
C ILE A 545 11.45 17.33 -9.18
N ASN A 546 10.87 16.32 -8.53
CA ASN A 546 11.06 16.04 -7.10
C ASN A 546 10.64 17.19 -6.15
N PHE A 547 9.66 17.98 -6.55
CA PHE A 547 9.05 19.04 -5.74
C PHE A 547 8.06 18.39 -4.76
N ARG A 548 8.60 17.76 -3.72
CA ARG A 548 7.83 16.95 -2.76
C ARG A 548 7.05 17.81 -1.78
N ASP A 549 6.18 17.16 -1.01
CA ASP A 549 5.35 17.70 0.07
C ASP A 549 4.10 18.47 -0.39
N PHE A 550 3.87 18.63 -1.70
CA PHE A 550 2.72 19.35 -2.23
C PHE A 550 1.91 18.48 -3.21
N SER A 551 0.59 18.43 -2.97
CA SER A 551 -0.35 17.60 -3.73
C SER A 551 -0.94 18.34 -4.94
N GLU A 552 -1.67 17.61 -5.78
CA GLU A 552 -2.49 18.20 -6.84
C GLU A 552 -3.54 19.19 -6.28
N ALA A 553 -4.09 18.91 -5.09
CA ALA A 553 -4.97 19.84 -4.42
C ALA A 553 -4.27 21.18 -4.13
N THR A 554 -3.04 21.16 -3.66
CA THR A 554 -2.24 22.37 -3.43
C THR A 554 -2.03 23.16 -4.72
N VAL A 555 -1.70 22.49 -5.83
CA VAL A 555 -1.54 23.14 -7.16
C VAL A 555 -2.85 23.80 -7.60
N LYS A 556 -3.98 23.12 -7.37
CA LYS A 556 -5.32 23.62 -7.69
C LYS A 556 -5.70 24.82 -6.81
N ASP A 557 -5.48 24.73 -5.52
CA ASP A 557 -5.81 25.80 -4.56
C ASP A 557 -4.98 27.07 -4.84
N LEU A 558 -3.71 26.87 -5.21
CA LEU A 558 -2.85 27.97 -5.66
C LEU A 558 -3.14 28.42 -7.11
N GLY A 559 -3.93 27.69 -7.87
CA GLY A 559 -4.26 27.99 -9.26
C GLY A 559 -3.04 28.02 -10.21
N ILE A 560 -1.99 27.23 -9.93
CA ILE A 560 -0.76 27.16 -10.72
C ILE A 560 -1.01 26.36 -12.00
N THR A 561 -0.84 26.96 -13.16
CA THR A 561 -1.16 26.35 -14.47
C THR A 561 0.02 26.17 -15.41
N SER A 562 1.16 26.81 -15.12
CA SER A 562 2.38 26.75 -15.93
C SER A 562 3.64 26.81 -15.07
N PHE A 563 4.78 26.43 -15.64
CA PHE A 563 6.07 26.52 -14.96
C PHE A 563 6.48 27.97 -14.71
N THR A 564 6.20 28.85 -15.65
CA THR A 564 6.43 30.30 -15.51
C THR A 564 5.62 30.89 -14.34
N ASP A 565 4.36 30.48 -14.21
CA ASP A 565 3.49 30.86 -13.09
C ASP A 565 4.04 30.35 -11.74
N LEU A 566 4.53 29.10 -11.69
CA LEU A 566 5.18 28.53 -10.51
C LEU A 566 6.39 29.37 -10.06
N LEU A 567 7.27 29.75 -10.99
CA LEU A 567 8.47 30.52 -10.65
C LEU A 567 8.17 31.98 -10.26
N SER A 568 7.03 32.52 -10.69
CA SER A 568 6.60 33.89 -10.40
C SER A 568 5.65 34.00 -9.20
N ILE A 569 5.42 32.88 -8.48
CA ILE A 569 4.48 32.85 -7.35
C ILE A 569 4.89 33.82 -6.23
N THR A 570 3.92 34.54 -5.69
CA THR A 570 4.15 35.54 -4.64
C THR A 570 3.83 34.98 -3.24
N PRO A 571 4.45 35.53 -2.18
CA PRO A 571 4.12 35.14 -0.80
C PRO A 571 2.63 35.30 -0.46
N ASP A 572 1.96 36.35 -0.97
CA ASP A 572 0.54 36.59 -0.73
C ASP A 572 -0.33 35.45 -1.27
N ARG A 573 0.02 34.90 -2.45
CA ARG A 573 -0.70 33.76 -3.03
C ARG A 573 -0.49 32.47 -2.24
N LEU A 574 0.65 32.35 -1.54
CA LEU A 574 0.98 31.21 -0.71
C LEU A 574 0.33 31.27 0.70
N ALA A 575 -0.20 32.43 1.12
CA ALA A 575 -0.77 32.62 2.45
C ALA A 575 -1.84 31.58 2.81
N ILE A 576 -2.57 31.07 1.81
CA ILE A 576 -3.60 30.00 1.99
C ILE A 576 -3.02 28.68 2.53
N LEU A 577 -1.72 28.44 2.40
CA LEU A 577 -1.05 27.23 2.88
C LEU A 577 -0.65 27.30 4.35
N GLY A 578 -0.74 28.49 4.97
CA GLY A 578 -0.19 28.79 6.29
C GLY A 578 1.33 28.98 6.26
N ASP A 579 1.88 29.64 7.27
CA ASP A 579 3.27 30.14 7.30
C ASP A 579 4.33 29.08 7.05
N VAL A 580 4.20 27.91 7.68
CA VAL A 580 5.20 26.83 7.56
C VAL A 580 5.25 26.26 6.15
N ASN A 581 4.09 25.95 5.56
CA ASN A 581 4.03 25.38 4.21
C ASN A 581 4.38 26.42 3.14
N SER A 582 3.96 27.69 3.33
CA SER A 582 4.35 28.80 2.46
C SER A 582 5.86 28.96 2.39
N LYS A 583 6.54 28.93 3.53
CA LYS A 583 8.00 29.01 3.60
C LYS A 583 8.67 27.84 2.88
N LYS A 584 8.23 26.62 3.16
CA LYS A 584 8.75 25.41 2.47
C LYS A 584 8.51 25.48 0.96
N PHE A 585 7.36 25.94 0.52
CA PHE A 585 7.06 26.09 -0.91
C PHE A 585 8.03 27.07 -1.58
N MET A 586 8.25 28.24 -0.98
CA MET A 586 9.21 29.22 -1.49
C MET A 586 10.67 28.70 -1.48
N GLU A 587 11.07 27.95 -0.48
CA GLU A 587 12.39 27.29 -0.46
C GLU A 587 12.56 26.37 -1.66
N ARG A 588 11.54 25.52 -1.96
CA ARG A 588 11.56 24.64 -3.15
C ARG A 588 11.57 25.41 -4.47
N VAL A 589 10.80 26.50 -4.58
CA VAL A 589 10.86 27.38 -5.76
C VAL A 589 12.25 28.02 -5.93
N ASN A 590 12.87 28.44 -4.84
CA ASN A 590 14.23 28.99 -4.88
C ASN A 590 15.28 27.91 -5.24
N GLU A 591 15.12 26.68 -4.78
CA GLU A 591 15.95 25.55 -5.21
C GLU A 591 15.88 25.34 -6.73
N LEU A 592 14.68 25.40 -7.31
CA LEU A 592 14.49 25.29 -8.78
C LEU A 592 15.19 26.43 -9.55
N LYS A 593 15.33 27.61 -8.95
CA LYS A 593 16.01 28.76 -9.56
C LYS A 593 17.53 28.73 -9.42
N THR A 594 18.05 27.94 -8.49
CA THR A 594 19.46 27.98 -8.10
C THR A 594 20.23 26.67 -8.33
N LYS A 595 19.59 25.51 -8.11
CA LYS A 595 20.23 24.21 -8.34
C LYS A 595 20.33 23.89 -9.82
N GLU A 596 21.44 23.34 -10.26
CA GLU A 596 21.63 22.91 -11.64
C GLU A 596 20.60 21.83 -12.02
N ILE A 597 19.96 22.01 -13.16
CA ILE A 597 19.02 21.04 -13.75
C ILE A 597 19.28 20.92 -15.25
N TYR A 598 19.30 19.71 -15.78
CA TYR A 598 19.44 19.51 -17.22
C TYR A 598 18.17 19.93 -17.96
N ASP A 599 18.37 20.57 -19.12
CA ASP A 599 17.29 21.07 -20.00
C ASP A 599 16.26 19.98 -20.35
N TYR A 600 16.70 18.76 -20.65
CA TYR A 600 15.79 17.65 -20.96
C TYR A 600 14.95 17.19 -19.76
N ASN A 601 15.44 17.34 -18.53
CA ASN A 601 14.68 17.00 -17.34
C ASN A 601 13.53 17.97 -17.11
N ILE A 602 13.82 19.26 -17.20
CA ILE A 602 12.81 20.29 -16.96
C ILE A 602 11.78 20.36 -18.09
N ILE A 603 12.23 20.30 -19.35
CA ILE A 603 11.32 20.31 -20.53
C ILE A 603 10.51 19.02 -20.61
N GLY A 604 11.13 17.86 -20.33
CA GLY A 604 10.40 16.60 -20.27
C GLY A 604 9.40 16.52 -19.12
N ALA A 605 9.57 17.34 -18.08
CA ALA A 605 8.61 17.46 -17.00
C ALA A 605 7.42 18.39 -17.34
N LEU A 606 7.52 19.33 -18.29
CA LEU A 606 6.43 20.25 -18.67
C LEU A 606 5.13 19.53 -19.05
N GLY A 607 5.21 18.27 -19.51
CA GLY A 607 4.02 17.45 -19.76
C GLY A 607 3.50 17.53 -21.20
N PHE A 608 4.37 17.62 -22.19
CA PHE A 608 4.01 17.31 -23.58
C PHE A 608 3.37 15.92 -23.63
N THR A 609 2.26 15.82 -24.35
CA THR A 609 1.45 14.59 -24.38
C THR A 609 2.28 13.42 -24.89
N ASP A 610 2.41 12.37 -24.06
CA ASP A 610 3.12 11.11 -24.34
C ASP A 610 4.61 11.25 -24.76
N ILE A 611 5.23 12.40 -24.45
CA ILE A 611 6.67 12.62 -24.65
C ILE A 611 7.42 12.45 -23.32
N ALA A 612 8.19 11.37 -23.23
CA ALA A 612 8.98 11.08 -22.04
C ALA A 612 10.26 11.94 -21.94
N ILE A 613 10.81 12.09 -20.73
CA ILE A 613 12.10 12.76 -20.49
C ILE A 613 13.22 12.17 -21.35
N LYS A 614 13.24 10.84 -21.54
CA LYS A 614 14.23 10.17 -22.42
C LYS A 614 14.15 10.63 -23.87
N THR A 615 12.96 10.92 -24.37
CA THR A 615 12.74 11.46 -25.73
C THR A 615 13.29 12.88 -25.84
N TRP A 616 13.01 13.72 -24.83
CA TRP A 616 13.56 15.07 -24.77
C TRP A 616 15.09 15.08 -24.67
N LYS A 617 15.68 14.12 -23.96
CA LYS A 617 17.13 13.96 -23.94
C LYS A 617 17.71 13.74 -25.34
N ILE A 618 17.11 12.88 -26.16
CA ILE A 618 17.54 12.67 -27.56
C ILE A 618 17.42 13.95 -28.36
N ILE A 619 16.30 14.65 -28.24
CA ILE A 619 16.03 15.88 -29.01
C ILE A 619 17.02 16.99 -28.65
N LEU A 620 17.23 17.26 -27.36
CA LEU A 620 18.04 18.38 -26.90
C LEU A 620 19.56 18.12 -26.96
N HIS A 621 19.98 16.89 -27.14
CA HIS A 621 21.34 16.60 -27.57
C HIS A 621 21.59 17.01 -29.05
N ALA A 622 20.55 16.99 -29.89
CA ALA A 622 20.65 17.27 -31.33
C ALA A 622 20.18 18.68 -31.73
N LEU A 623 19.31 19.28 -30.95
CA LEU A 623 18.68 20.57 -31.22
C LEU A 623 18.73 21.47 -30.00
N LYS A 624 18.93 22.78 -30.21
CA LYS A 624 18.78 23.78 -29.14
C LYS A 624 17.32 24.00 -28.80
N ILE A 625 17.01 24.40 -27.55
CA ILE A 625 15.64 24.76 -27.14
C ILE A 625 15.07 25.86 -28.04
N GLU A 626 15.90 26.84 -28.41
CA GLU A 626 15.56 27.94 -29.31
C GLU A 626 15.15 27.45 -30.70
N GLU A 627 15.76 26.37 -31.19
CA GLU A 627 15.38 25.74 -32.47
C GLU A 627 14.03 25.04 -32.35
N VAL A 628 13.77 24.35 -31.27
CA VAL A 628 12.46 23.73 -31.02
C VAL A 628 11.37 24.80 -30.96
N LEU A 629 11.67 25.95 -30.36
CA LEU A 629 10.73 27.05 -30.19
C LEU A 629 10.45 27.79 -31.50
N ASN A 630 11.51 28.13 -32.25
CA ASN A 630 11.43 29.18 -33.30
C ASN A 630 11.48 28.65 -34.74
N LEU A 631 11.91 27.41 -34.98
CA LEU A 631 11.96 26.88 -36.34
C LEU A 631 10.56 26.74 -36.95
N PRO A 632 10.42 26.99 -38.29
CA PRO A 632 9.19 26.64 -39.01
C PRO A 632 8.84 25.16 -38.84
N ASP A 633 7.54 24.85 -38.84
CA ASP A 633 7.05 23.46 -38.59
C ASP A 633 7.68 22.45 -39.56
N SER A 634 7.80 22.76 -40.83
CA SER A 634 8.39 21.89 -41.85
C SER A 634 9.88 21.59 -41.60
N GLU A 635 10.61 22.59 -41.14
CA GLU A 635 12.04 22.42 -40.82
C GLU A 635 12.25 21.65 -39.54
N LEU A 636 11.50 21.98 -38.46
CA LEU A 636 11.54 21.26 -37.19
C LEU A 636 11.13 19.80 -37.40
N GLN A 637 10.06 19.54 -38.16
CA GLN A 637 9.63 18.20 -38.53
C GLN A 637 10.76 17.40 -39.19
N SER A 638 11.41 18.00 -40.21
CA SER A 638 12.51 17.39 -40.94
C SER A 638 13.69 17.06 -40.05
N LYS A 639 14.04 17.92 -39.08
CA LYS A 639 15.12 17.67 -38.11
C LYS A 639 14.76 16.59 -37.13
N LEU A 640 13.57 16.63 -36.56
CA LEU A 640 13.11 15.64 -35.57
C LEU A 640 12.99 14.23 -36.17
N MET A 641 12.46 14.09 -37.38
CA MET A 641 12.31 12.81 -38.08
C MET A 641 13.64 12.12 -38.41
N LYS A 642 14.76 12.85 -38.43
CA LYS A 642 16.09 12.30 -38.65
C LYS A 642 16.68 11.68 -37.37
N LEU A 643 16.09 11.96 -36.21
CA LEU A 643 16.59 11.46 -34.93
C LEU A 643 16.15 10.01 -34.69
N LYS A 644 17.12 9.12 -34.44
CA LYS A 644 16.84 7.72 -34.14
C LYS A 644 16.05 7.61 -32.83
N GLY A 645 14.91 6.96 -32.89
CA GLY A 645 14.04 6.75 -31.72
C GLY A 645 12.92 7.79 -31.57
N ILE A 646 12.81 8.76 -32.49
CA ILE A 646 11.72 9.73 -32.56
C ILE A 646 10.77 9.29 -33.69
N GLY A 647 9.53 8.96 -33.30
CA GLY A 647 8.48 8.53 -34.22
C GLY A 647 7.60 9.71 -34.70
N LYS A 648 6.81 9.46 -35.76
CA LYS A 648 5.91 10.47 -36.36
C LYS A 648 4.94 11.07 -35.34
N VAL A 649 4.35 10.26 -34.46
CA VAL A 649 3.41 10.71 -33.42
C VAL A 649 4.07 11.73 -32.47
N ALA A 650 5.30 11.44 -32.01
CA ALA A 650 6.03 12.37 -31.14
C ALA A 650 6.32 13.69 -31.81
N VAL A 651 6.69 13.66 -33.11
CA VAL A 651 6.93 14.89 -33.91
C VAL A 651 5.66 15.71 -34.04
N GLU A 652 4.55 15.09 -34.41
CA GLU A 652 3.24 15.75 -34.50
C GLU A 652 2.80 16.36 -33.18
N THR A 653 2.99 15.64 -32.05
CA THR A 653 2.68 16.18 -30.74
C THR A 653 3.51 17.41 -30.40
N ILE A 654 4.82 17.39 -30.67
CA ILE A 654 5.70 18.52 -30.38
C ILE A 654 5.29 19.75 -31.22
N LEU A 655 5.03 19.57 -32.51
CA LEU A 655 4.58 20.64 -33.40
C LEU A 655 3.26 21.27 -32.96
N ASN A 656 2.30 20.44 -32.55
CA ASN A 656 0.97 20.89 -32.14
C ASN A 656 0.97 21.55 -30.75
N GLU A 657 1.83 21.08 -29.83
CA GLU A 657 1.79 21.51 -28.42
C GLU A 657 2.86 22.58 -28.09
N ARG A 658 3.93 22.77 -28.88
CA ARG A 658 5.00 23.73 -28.56
C ARG A 658 4.48 25.17 -28.33
N ALA A 659 3.43 25.55 -29.00
CA ALA A 659 2.79 26.87 -28.84
C ALA A 659 2.14 27.05 -27.44
N VAL A 660 1.74 25.94 -26.79
CA VAL A 660 1.18 25.96 -25.43
C VAL A 660 2.27 26.26 -24.40
N PHE A 661 3.48 25.75 -24.62
CA PHE A 661 4.62 25.85 -23.74
C PHE A 661 5.58 27.00 -24.08
N THR A 662 5.20 27.91 -24.97
CA THR A 662 6.07 29.01 -25.44
C THR A 662 6.65 29.82 -24.28
N GLU A 663 5.82 30.26 -23.33
CA GLU A 663 6.25 31.05 -22.17
C GLU A 663 7.16 30.27 -21.26
N ASP A 664 6.86 28.99 -21.03
CA ASP A 664 7.67 28.10 -20.17
C ASP A 664 9.03 27.85 -20.83
N LEU A 665 9.08 27.59 -22.13
CA LEU A 665 10.34 27.42 -22.90
C LEU A 665 11.19 28.68 -22.86
N ILE A 666 10.59 29.86 -23.05
CA ILE A 666 11.29 31.14 -22.93
C ILE A 666 11.84 31.37 -21.54
N THR A 667 11.05 31.00 -20.50
CA THR A 667 11.49 31.09 -19.11
C THR A 667 12.68 30.18 -18.86
N ILE A 668 12.61 28.91 -19.31
CA ILE A 668 13.71 27.96 -19.21
C ILE A 668 14.96 28.44 -19.97
N ILE A 669 14.80 29.05 -21.13
CA ILE A 669 15.90 29.64 -21.88
C ILE A 669 16.61 30.74 -21.10
N LYS A 670 15.91 31.52 -20.29
CA LYS A 670 16.45 32.61 -19.48
C LYS A 670 17.07 32.15 -18.16
N MET A 671 16.85 30.93 -17.77
CA MET A 671 17.40 30.40 -16.51
C MET A 671 18.89 30.08 -16.64
N ASN A 672 19.73 30.65 -15.76
CA ASN A 672 21.18 30.45 -15.76
C ASN A 672 21.62 29.10 -15.16
N ASN A 673 20.77 28.47 -14.35
CA ASN A 673 21.04 27.18 -13.72
C ASN A 673 20.61 25.98 -14.57
N VAL A 674 20.10 26.20 -15.78
CA VAL A 674 19.74 25.11 -16.70
C VAL A 674 20.94 24.71 -17.55
N VAL A 675 21.43 23.49 -17.33
CA VAL A 675 22.55 22.91 -18.11
C VAL A 675 22.02 22.50 -19.49
N ARG A 676 22.58 23.16 -20.54
CA ARG A 676 22.22 22.88 -21.94
C ARG A 676 22.93 21.64 -22.45
N THR A 677 22.17 20.69 -23.00
CA THR A 677 22.72 19.42 -23.46
C THR A 677 23.04 19.38 -24.96
N TYR A 678 22.70 20.44 -25.72
CA TYR A 678 22.99 20.52 -27.12
C TYR A 678 24.48 20.42 -27.45
N ASN A 679 24.87 19.43 -28.28
CA ASN A 679 26.25 19.12 -28.62
C ASN A 679 27.20 18.96 -27.41
N LEU A 680 26.63 18.69 -26.24
CA LEU A 680 27.41 18.41 -25.07
C LEU A 680 28.09 17.04 -25.30
N VAL A 681 29.29 17.10 -25.84
CA VAL A 681 30.18 15.95 -25.83
C VAL A 681 30.63 15.84 -24.38
N ASP A 682 29.99 14.92 -23.66
CA ASP A 682 30.45 14.63 -22.32
C ASP A 682 31.80 13.93 -22.43
N ASN A 683 32.86 14.74 -22.43
CA ASN A 683 34.25 14.26 -22.46
C ASN A 683 34.65 13.61 -21.13
N ARG A 684 33.77 13.63 -20.14
CA ARG A 684 34.01 12.96 -18.87
C ARG A 684 34.06 11.45 -19.05
N LYS A 685 35.00 10.82 -18.36
CA LYS A 685 35.11 9.37 -18.34
C LYS A 685 33.85 8.78 -17.68
N LYS A 686 33.17 7.90 -18.38
CA LYS A 686 31.94 7.29 -17.91
C LYS A 686 32.20 6.18 -16.90
N ILE A 687 31.69 6.35 -15.71
CA ILE A 687 31.66 5.34 -14.65
C ILE A 687 30.22 4.78 -14.58
N VAL A 688 30.09 3.47 -14.74
CA VAL A 688 28.82 2.80 -14.47
C VAL A 688 28.92 2.13 -13.11
N ILE A 689 27.92 2.32 -12.26
CA ILE A 689 27.84 1.64 -10.97
C ILE A 689 26.85 0.45 -11.05
N THR A 690 27.12 -0.58 -10.28
CA THR A 690 26.24 -1.76 -10.15
C THR A 690 26.38 -2.41 -8.79
N GLY A 691 25.26 -2.88 -8.24
CA GLY A 691 25.22 -3.55 -6.94
C GLY A 691 25.30 -2.61 -5.74
N PHE A 692 25.43 -1.30 -5.95
CA PHE A 692 25.36 -0.26 -4.93
C PHE A 692 24.91 1.06 -5.57
N ARG A 693 24.54 2.02 -4.73
CA ARG A 693 24.28 3.41 -5.13
C ARG A 693 25.02 4.35 -4.19
N ASP A 694 25.57 5.40 -4.76
CA ASP A 694 26.26 6.46 -4.02
C ASP A 694 26.00 7.78 -4.77
N ASP A 695 24.99 8.51 -4.34
CA ASP A 695 24.60 9.76 -4.99
C ASP A 695 25.65 10.86 -4.79
N THR A 696 26.44 10.80 -3.71
CA THR A 696 27.56 11.73 -3.46
C THR A 696 28.73 11.45 -4.39
N LEU A 697 28.86 10.24 -4.91
CA LEU A 697 29.94 9.86 -5.81
C LEU A 697 29.87 10.64 -7.12
N ALA A 698 28.67 10.87 -7.64
CA ALA A 698 28.49 11.66 -8.86
C ALA A 698 28.95 13.11 -8.67
N GLU A 699 28.60 13.73 -7.54
CA GLU A 699 28.97 15.08 -7.19
C GLU A 699 30.51 15.21 -6.97
N LYS A 700 31.09 14.25 -6.27
CA LYS A 700 32.57 14.23 -6.00
C LYS A 700 33.40 13.94 -7.25
N MET A 701 32.86 13.13 -8.19
CA MET A 701 33.59 12.72 -9.38
C MET A 701 33.43 13.68 -10.57
N ALA A 702 32.37 14.47 -10.60
CA ALA A 702 32.14 15.44 -11.68
C ALA A 702 33.27 16.47 -11.84
N PRO A 703 33.83 17.10 -10.77
CA PRO A 703 34.95 18.00 -10.86
C PRO A 703 36.22 17.31 -11.34
N LEU A 704 36.34 15.99 -11.15
CA LEU A 704 37.50 15.18 -11.55
C LEU A 704 37.39 14.66 -13.01
N GLY A 705 36.40 15.13 -13.75
CA GLY A 705 36.17 14.74 -15.14
C GLY A 705 35.55 13.38 -15.33
N TYR A 706 34.75 12.91 -14.38
CA TYR A 706 34.00 11.68 -14.50
C TYR A 706 32.48 11.92 -14.49
N PHE A 707 31.76 11.09 -15.22
CA PHE A 707 30.30 11.02 -15.25
C PHE A 707 29.86 9.68 -14.66
N VAL A 708 29.25 9.70 -13.49
CA VAL A 708 28.76 8.49 -12.80
C VAL A 708 27.29 8.25 -13.15
N THR A 709 26.96 7.00 -13.50
CA THR A 709 25.60 6.58 -13.86
C THR A 709 25.36 5.13 -13.45
N ASP A 710 24.09 4.79 -13.23
CA ASP A 710 23.62 3.43 -12.95
C ASP A 710 23.03 2.73 -14.18
N THR A 711 23.10 3.35 -15.36
CA THR A 711 22.59 2.82 -16.62
C THR A 711 23.31 1.55 -17.07
N SER A 712 22.88 0.96 -18.19
CA SER A 712 23.53 -0.24 -18.75
C SER A 712 24.98 0.04 -19.17
N VAL A 713 25.84 -0.96 -19.00
CA VAL A 713 27.21 -0.95 -19.52
C VAL A 713 27.18 -0.94 -21.05
N THR A 714 27.91 0.01 -21.63
CA THR A 714 28.05 0.22 -23.09
C THR A 714 29.53 0.30 -23.45
N ARG A 715 29.92 0.22 -24.72
CA ARG A 715 31.33 0.25 -25.15
C ARG A 715 32.06 1.54 -24.81
N ASP A 716 31.34 2.62 -24.55
CA ASP A 716 31.85 3.92 -24.09
C ASP A 716 32.00 4.02 -22.57
N THR A 717 31.68 2.98 -21.82
CA THR A 717 31.92 2.90 -20.39
C THR A 717 33.42 2.74 -20.14
N ASN A 718 33.99 3.58 -19.28
CA ASN A 718 35.40 3.52 -18.93
C ASN A 718 35.65 2.63 -17.70
N ILE A 719 34.80 2.73 -16.70
CA ILE A 719 34.92 1.96 -15.46
C ILE A 719 33.56 1.42 -15.07
N LEU A 720 33.50 0.13 -14.69
CA LEU A 720 32.37 -0.43 -13.96
C LEU A 720 32.76 -0.55 -12.49
N LEU A 721 32.06 0.19 -11.61
CA LEU A 721 32.24 0.07 -10.17
C LEU A 721 31.30 -1.01 -9.62
N ILE A 722 31.86 -1.88 -8.80
CA ILE A 722 31.17 -2.95 -8.09
C ILE A 722 31.34 -2.77 -6.58
N PRO A 723 30.42 -3.27 -5.73
CA PRO A 723 30.48 -3.04 -4.29
C PRO A 723 31.71 -3.67 -3.62
N HIS A 724 32.13 -4.84 -4.04
CA HIS A 724 33.29 -5.58 -3.51
C HIS A 724 33.87 -6.52 -4.56
N ALA A 725 35.10 -6.95 -4.37
CA ALA A 725 35.74 -7.94 -5.21
C ALA A 725 34.94 -9.26 -5.23
N GLY A 726 34.74 -9.84 -6.42
CA GLY A 726 33.94 -11.05 -6.62
C GLY A 726 32.44 -10.84 -6.83
N PHE A 727 31.95 -9.59 -6.80
CA PHE A 727 30.57 -9.29 -7.15
C PHE A 727 30.25 -9.68 -8.59
N SER A 728 29.11 -10.35 -8.82
CA SER A 728 28.66 -10.80 -10.14
C SER A 728 27.29 -10.20 -10.49
N SER A 729 27.13 -9.78 -11.74
CA SER A 729 25.86 -9.28 -12.28
C SER A 729 25.91 -9.30 -13.81
N SER A 730 24.77 -9.16 -14.49
CA SER A 730 24.71 -9.02 -15.94
C SER A 730 25.51 -7.82 -16.48
N LYS A 731 25.73 -6.77 -15.66
CA LYS A 731 26.60 -5.65 -16.02
C LYS A 731 28.08 -6.02 -15.94
N VAL A 732 28.48 -6.87 -15.00
CA VAL A 732 29.84 -7.43 -14.88
C VAL A 732 30.19 -8.29 -16.10
N GLU A 733 29.27 -9.18 -16.49
CA GLU A 733 29.45 -10.01 -17.70
C GLU A 733 29.61 -9.15 -18.97
N LYS A 734 28.81 -8.09 -19.09
CA LYS A 734 28.92 -7.16 -20.23
C LYS A 734 30.24 -6.37 -20.20
N ALA A 735 30.67 -5.95 -19.02
CA ALA A 735 31.95 -5.23 -18.86
C ALA A 735 33.13 -6.12 -19.26
N LEU A 736 33.14 -7.37 -18.82
CA LEU A 736 34.15 -8.37 -19.22
C LEU A 736 34.13 -8.58 -20.74
N LYS A 737 32.95 -8.74 -21.34
CA LYS A 737 32.78 -8.90 -22.79
C LYS A 737 33.31 -7.69 -23.59
N TYR A 738 33.21 -6.49 -23.05
CA TYR A 738 33.67 -5.26 -23.72
C TYR A 738 35.09 -4.84 -23.33
N GLY A 739 35.76 -5.56 -22.44
CA GLY A 739 37.11 -5.22 -21.95
C GLY A 739 37.14 -3.97 -21.09
N ILE A 740 36.06 -3.67 -20.37
CA ILE A 740 35.90 -2.50 -19.51
C ILE A 740 36.56 -2.78 -18.16
N GLN A 741 37.27 -1.77 -17.63
CA GLN A 741 37.86 -1.85 -16.30
C GLN A 741 36.75 -2.05 -15.24
N ILE A 742 36.90 -3.11 -14.43
CA ILE A 742 36.02 -3.37 -13.28
C ILE A 742 36.81 -3.06 -12.01
N GLU A 743 36.26 -2.25 -11.12
CA GLU A 743 36.92 -1.83 -9.89
C GLU A 743 35.96 -1.92 -8.70
N ALA A 744 36.46 -2.40 -7.56
CA ALA A 744 35.66 -2.45 -6.34
C ALA A 744 35.58 -1.04 -5.69
N LEU A 745 34.44 -0.70 -5.12
CA LEU A 745 34.20 0.61 -4.52
C LEU A 745 35.21 0.99 -3.42
N PRO A 746 35.64 0.07 -2.53
CA PRO A 746 36.68 0.40 -1.54
C PRO A 746 38.00 0.80 -2.18
N ASP A 747 38.44 0.10 -3.23
CA ASP A 747 39.67 0.38 -3.95
C ASP A 747 39.58 1.71 -4.70
N PHE A 748 38.43 1.95 -5.34
CA PHE A 748 38.10 3.20 -6.03
C PHE A 748 38.16 4.39 -5.05
N ARG A 749 37.48 4.27 -3.89
CA ARG A 749 37.53 5.32 -2.85
C ARG A 749 38.92 5.59 -2.33
N ALA A 750 39.71 4.54 -2.07
CA ALA A 750 41.10 4.68 -1.66
C ALA A 750 41.93 5.43 -2.70
N ARG A 751 41.76 5.11 -3.99
CA ARG A 751 42.45 5.75 -5.12
C ARG A 751 42.16 7.25 -5.24
N PHE A 752 40.87 7.64 -5.04
CA PHE A 752 40.45 9.03 -5.16
C PHE A 752 40.39 9.78 -3.82
N LYS A 753 40.75 9.15 -2.69
CA LYS A 753 40.66 9.70 -1.33
C LYS A 753 39.26 10.24 -0.98
N LEU A 754 38.23 9.47 -1.32
CA LEU A 754 36.80 9.82 -1.17
C LEU A 754 36.23 9.37 0.18
#